data_33cd80d0edda380d12a3013f9093e19e
#
_entry.id   33cd80d0edda380d12a3013f9093e19e
#
_cell.length_a   1.000
_cell.length_b   1.000
_cell.length_c   1.000
_cell.angle_alpha   90.00
_cell.angle_beta   90.00
_cell.angle_gamma   90.00
#
_symmetry.space_group_name_H-M   'P 1'
#
loop_
_entity.id
_entity.type
_entity.pdbx_description
1 polymer ?
#
loop_
_entity_poly.entity_id
_entity_poly.type
_entity_poly.pdbx_seq_one_letter_code
_entity_poly.pdbx_strand_id
1 'polypeptide(L)'
;MAFTSYEAMPLDQMLNRVQKYHPGDGYLLVERAWKFAEKAHEGQVRKSGEPYFTHPCLVASILTDLMIDPPTIAAGLLHDTVEDCENITVDTIRGEFGDEVADLVDGVTKLNKLDFANREEAQAESLRKMILAMSRDIRVVLIKLADRLHNMRTLRFQPEDRRVAIARETLDIYAPLAHRLGVYALKQELEDLSLKYIDPDGYNRIVQLVGMKRAEREESIRLVINELSERLDQQQIHYDIDGRSKHFYSIYRKMILQQKSFDQIYDLIAIRVIVDTIPDCYTVLGIVHTLWNQVPGRFKDYISVPKANMYQSLHTTVVGGRRIPFPFEVQIRTWEMHRVAEYGIAAHWRYKEGTSGEDNLDHKLYWVRQMLDWQTETRDSREFLDTLKTDLFAEEVFLFTPKGDVISMPKGATPLDFAYRIHSAVGNQCVGARVNGKIVPLDTPLETGDRVEIMTSAASKGPGTDWLRICKTPQAKAKIRQFLKKALKEENIDLGRNIIEKECTRRGVKMSDLVKPENYEPLLRKYGFLDWEDICGAVGYGGMAAMYVVTRLQEEQKARETPAQTVKTVKDMISGEQLLRQRRAHHGIVMTGSEDLDIPVRFAKCCSPVPGDEIVGYITRGRGVTIHKAECANVASGEDERKIGVEWAIESEGTFSAAITILAYDRVNMLGEIATIIGENGVSIRAASIQASGKTRISTLRLTLDVHSREEMDRVIQALRNKSDILDVYRTTT
;
A
#
# COMPACT_ATOMS: atom_id res chain seq x y z
N MET A 1 27.31 -9.53 -5.33
CA MET A 1 26.99 -10.93 -5.63
C MET A 1 25.48 -11.05 -5.68
N ALA A 2 24.89 -11.47 -6.79
CA ALA A 2 23.49 -11.88 -6.82
C ALA A 2 23.37 -13.15 -5.96
N PHE A 3 22.21 -13.40 -5.34
CA PHE A 3 21.92 -14.68 -4.68
C PHE A 3 22.05 -15.79 -5.71
N THR A 4 23.21 -16.48 -5.71
CA THR A 4 23.65 -17.29 -6.87
C THR A 4 23.10 -18.71 -6.86
N SER A 5 22.50 -19.20 -5.78
CA SER A 5 21.95 -20.56 -5.80
C SER A 5 20.43 -20.59 -5.67
N TYR A 6 19.79 -21.21 -6.67
CA TYR A 6 18.40 -21.68 -6.58
C TYR A 6 18.31 -22.98 -5.76
N GLU A 7 19.42 -23.49 -5.31
CA GLU A 7 19.54 -24.69 -4.49
C GLU A 7 19.78 -24.29 -3.02
N ALA A 8 19.20 -25.05 -2.09
CA ALA A 8 19.41 -24.85 -0.68
C ALA A 8 20.89 -25.05 -0.34
N MET A 9 21.43 -24.14 0.47
CA MET A 9 22.80 -24.27 1.00
C MET A 9 22.85 -25.49 1.92
N PRO A 10 23.80 -26.42 1.73
CA PRO A 10 24.00 -27.54 2.66
C PRO A 10 24.26 -27.03 4.09
N LEU A 11 23.81 -27.78 5.10
CA LEU A 11 23.93 -27.37 6.49
C LEU A 11 25.38 -27.01 6.88
N ASP A 12 26.34 -27.87 6.55
CA ASP A 12 27.76 -27.65 6.87
C ASP A 12 28.29 -26.34 6.27
N GLN A 13 27.87 -26.03 5.03
CA GLN A 13 28.26 -24.80 4.37
C GLN A 13 27.62 -23.57 5.06
N MET A 14 26.35 -23.69 5.47
CA MET A 14 25.62 -22.64 6.19
C MET A 14 26.30 -22.35 7.53
N LEU A 15 26.56 -23.40 8.32
CA LEU A 15 27.23 -23.26 9.64
C LEU A 15 28.60 -22.64 9.51
N ASN A 16 29.44 -23.13 8.60
CA ASN A 16 30.75 -22.57 8.32
C ASN A 16 30.71 -21.10 7.91
N ARG A 17 29.69 -20.72 7.15
CA ARG A 17 29.51 -19.33 6.70
C ARG A 17 29.06 -18.44 7.84
N VAL A 18 28.08 -18.89 8.64
CA VAL A 18 27.63 -18.17 9.85
C VAL A 18 28.80 -17.95 10.80
N GLN A 19 29.59 -18.98 11.07
CA GLN A 19 30.75 -18.89 11.99
C GLN A 19 31.81 -17.89 11.52
N LYS A 20 31.99 -17.72 10.18
CA LYS A 20 32.96 -16.78 9.65
C LYS A 20 32.58 -15.31 9.91
N TYR A 21 31.30 -14.95 9.81
CA TYR A 21 30.88 -13.57 10.02
C TYR A 21 30.31 -13.31 11.43
N HIS A 22 29.94 -14.35 12.17
CA HIS A 22 29.45 -14.29 13.55
C HIS A 22 30.28 -15.27 14.40
N PRO A 23 31.47 -14.86 14.87
CA PRO A 23 32.30 -15.71 15.73
C PRO A 23 31.61 -15.95 17.07
N GLY A 24 31.51 -17.22 17.49
CA GLY A 24 30.84 -17.64 18.74
C GLY A 24 29.93 -18.85 18.50
N ASP A 25 29.15 -19.23 19.50
CA ASP A 25 28.35 -20.45 19.51
C ASP A 25 26.98 -20.31 18.80
N GLY A 26 26.70 -19.15 18.17
CA GLY A 26 25.44 -18.87 17.48
C GLY A 26 25.10 -19.86 16.35
N TYR A 27 26.11 -20.49 15.72
CA TYR A 27 25.90 -21.52 14.70
C TYR A 27 25.21 -22.79 15.29
N LEU A 28 25.39 -23.10 16.58
CA LEU A 28 24.71 -24.22 17.25
C LEU A 28 23.19 -24.00 17.32
N LEU A 29 22.75 -22.76 17.48
CA LEU A 29 21.33 -22.40 17.43
C LEU A 29 20.74 -22.70 16.05
N VAL A 30 21.44 -22.33 14.97
CA VAL A 30 21.04 -22.60 13.60
C VAL A 30 21.00 -24.11 13.33
N GLU A 31 21.99 -24.88 13.81
CA GLU A 31 22.01 -26.34 13.66
C GLU A 31 20.81 -27.01 14.35
N ARG A 32 20.48 -26.56 15.58
CA ARG A 32 19.31 -27.05 16.32
C ARG A 32 18.00 -26.74 15.60
N ALA A 33 17.85 -25.48 15.11
CA ALA A 33 16.68 -25.05 14.37
C ALA A 33 16.51 -25.83 13.05
N TRP A 34 17.61 -26.12 12.35
CA TRP A 34 17.61 -26.95 11.13
C TRP A 34 17.04 -28.33 11.41
N LYS A 35 17.62 -29.06 12.41
CA LYS A 35 17.19 -30.42 12.77
C LYS A 35 15.74 -30.46 13.25
N PHE A 36 15.31 -29.43 13.98
CA PHE A 36 13.93 -29.31 14.45
C PHE A 36 12.96 -29.11 13.29
N ALA A 37 13.23 -28.15 12.38
CA ALA A 37 12.39 -27.87 11.24
C ALA A 37 12.33 -29.05 10.25
N GLU A 38 13.45 -29.75 10.01
CA GLU A 38 13.52 -30.96 9.17
C GLU A 38 12.57 -32.03 9.70
N LYS A 39 12.62 -32.29 11.01
CA LYS A 39 11.73 -33.26 11.67
C LYS A 39 10.27 -32.80 11.68
N ALA A 40 10.02 -31.51 11.88
CA ALA A 40 8.67 -30.95 11.92
C ALA A 40 7.92 -31.08 10.57
N HIS A 41 8.65 -30.92 9.46
CA HIS A 41 8.11 -31.00 8.11
C HIS A 41 8.29 -32.38 7.46
N GLU A 42 8.64 -33.42 8.23
CA GLU A 42 8.83 -34.78 7.71
C GLU A 42 7.55 -35.29 7.05
N GLY A 43 7.65 -35.80 5.83
CA GLY A 43 6.52 -36.30 5.04
C GLY A 43 5.66 -35.21 4.34
N GLN A 44 5.87 -33.95 4.61
CA GLN A 44 5.16 -32.88 3.90
C GLN A 44 5.82 -32.59 2.53
N VAL A 45 4.99 -32.34 1.51
CA VAL A 45 5.46 -31.99 0.15
C VAL A 45 4.84 -30.71 -0.34
N ARG A 46 5.60 -29.93 -1.10
CA ARG A 46 5.16 -28.71 -1.76
C ARG A 46 4.38 -29.03 -3.04
N LYS A 47 3.70 -28.02 -3.61
CA LYS A 47 3.06 -28.11 -4.94
C LYS A 47 4.03 -28.42 -6.07
N SER A 48 5.33 -28.18 -5.88
CA SER A 48 6.40 -28.57 -6.81
C SER A 48 6.71 -30.06 -6.78
N GLY A 49 6.22 -30.80 -5.78
CA GLY A 49 6.58 -32.21 -5.51
C GLY A 49 7.84 -32.39 -4.68
N GLU A 50 8.52 -31.32 -4.31
CA GLU A 50 9.71 -31.36 -3.43
C GLU A 50 9.31 -31.45 -1.95
N PRO A 51 10.19 -32.02 -1.07
CA PRO A 51 9.98 -31.99 0.37
C PRO A 51 9.73 -30.55 0.87
N TYR A 52 8.76 -30.36 1.76
CA TYR A 52 8.41 -29.02 2.26
C TYR A 52 9.61 -28.31 2.92
N PHE A 53 10.44 -29.07 3.63
CA PHE A 53 11.61 -28.56 4.33
C PHE A 53 12.61 -27.80 3.42
N THR A 54 12.61 -28.05 2.10
CA THR A 54 13.42 -27.29 1.12
C THR A 54 13.13 -25.78 1.19
N HIS A 55 11.86 -25.39 1.53
CA HIS A 55 11.49 -23.99 1.63
C HIS A 55 12.18 -23.25 2.78
N PRO A 56 12.04 -23.65 4.05
CA PRO A 56 12.74 -22.99 5.15
C PRO A 56 14.26 -23.03 4.99
N CYS A 57 14.84 -24.09 4.40
CA CYS A 57 16.26 -24.12 4.07
C CYS A 57 16.68 -23.02 3.10
N LEU A 58 15.90 -22.79 2.05
CA LEU A 58 16.19 -21.72 1.08
C LEU A 58 15.97 -20.32 1.68
N VAL A 59 14.96 -20.14 2.52
CA VAL A 59 14.78 -18.90 3.28
C VAL A 59 15.99 -18.63 4.18
N ALA A 60 16.43 -19.62 4.94
CA ALA A 60 17.63 -19.52 5.78
C ALA A 60 18.91 -19.28 4.97
N SER A 61 19.02 -19.89 3.77
CA SER A 61 20.15 -19.64 2.85
C SER A 61 20.20 -18.19 2.40
N ILE A 62 19.05 -17.60 2.04
CA ILE A 62 18.95 -16.19 1.67
C ILE A 62 19.33 -15.28 2.85
N LEU A 63 18.85 -15.58 4.06
CA LEU A 63 19.21 -14.84 5.27
C LEU A 63 20.71 -14.96 5.61
N THR A 64 21.30 -16.14 5.40
CA THR A 64 22.75 -16.36 5.55
C THR A 64 23.56 -15.56 4.53
N ASP A 65 23.06 -15.48 3.28
CA ASP A 65 23.67 -14.64 2.23
C ASP A 65 23.63 -13.16 2.60
N LEU A 66 22.60 -12.71 3.32
CA LEU A 66 22.49 -11.37 3.87
C LEU A 66 23.34 -11.14 5.13
N MET A 67 24.09 -12.16 5.60
CA MET A 67 24.94 -12.13 6.81
C MET A 67 24.19 -11.67 8.07
N ILE A 68 22.96 -12.15 8.25
CA ILE A 68 22.09 -11.81 9.38
C ILE A 68 22.47 -12.66 10.61
N ASP A 69 22.08 -12.22 11.81
CA ASP A 69 22.33 -12.86 13.08
C ASP A 69 21.72 -14.28 13.19
N PRO A 70 22.32 -15.20 13.94
CA PRO A 70 21.87 -16.57 14.09
C PRO A 70 20.42 -16.74 14.58
N PRO A 71 19.87 -15.93 15.52
CA PRO A 71 18.47 -15.99 15.90
C PRO A 71 17.50 -15.75 14.76
N THR A 72 17.82 -14.82 13.87
CA THR A 72 16.99 -14.53 12.69
C THR A 72 17.04 -15.66 11.66
N ILE A 73 18.20 -16.29 11.46
CA ILE A 73 18.33 -17.46 10.58
C ILE A 73 17.54 -18.64 11.17
N ALA A 74 17.63 -18.87 12.48
CA ALA A 74 16.87 -19.90 13.19
C ALA A 74 15.36 -19.67 13.06
N ALA A 75 14.91 -18.41 13.24
CA ALA A 75 13.51 -18.04 13.02
C ALA A 75 13.07 -18.25 11.55
N GLY A 76 13.95 -17.99 10.57
CA GLY A 76 13.73 -18.30 9.16
C GLY A 76 13.59 -19.79 8.86
N LEU A 77 14.29 -20.67 9.58
CA LEU A 77 14.09 -22.12 9.50
C LEU A 77 12.77 -22.59 10.13
N LEU A 78 12.29 -21.88 11.15
CA LEU A 78 11.16 -22.28 11.99
C LEU A 78 9.84 -21.55 11.61
N HIS A 79 9.84 -20.57 10.68
CA HIS A 79 8.74 -19.64 10.49
C HIS A 79 7.40 -20.29 10.12
N ASP A 80 7.43 -21.39 9.35
CA ASP A 80 6.23 -22.11 8.93
C ASP A 80 5.83 -23.24 9.89
N THR A 81 6.69 -23.62 10.86
CA THR A 81 6.43 -24.77 11.76
C THR A 81 5.19 -24.57 12.63
N VAL A 82 4.91 -23.33 13.04
CA VAL A 82 3.74 -23.00 13.87
C VAL A 82 2.45 -22.96 13.06
N GLU A 83 2.55 -22.71 11.73
CA GLU A 83 1.38 -22.63 10.85
C GLU A 83 1.00 -23.98 10.24
N ASP A 84 2.03 -24.74 9.81
CA ASP A 84 1.85 -25.91 8.94
C ASP A 84 2.07 -27.26 9.67
N CYS A 85 2.51 -27.23 10.94
CA CYS A 85 2.73 -28.46 11.70
C CYS A 85 1.78 -28.57 12.89
N GLU A 86 1.06 -29.69 12.98
CA GLU A 86 0.21 -30.02 14.13
C GLU A 86 1.08 -30.18 15.39
N ASN A 87 0.61 -29.63 16.52
CA ASN A 87 1.25 -29.69 17.84
C ASN A 87 2.51 -28.83 18.06
N ILE A 88 2.90 -27.96 17.15
CA ILE A 88 3.95 -26.96 17.37
C ILE A 88 3.31 -25.60 17.59
N THR A 89 3.56 -25.02 18.77
CA THR A 89 3.05 -23.69 19.15
C THR A 89 4.22 -22.73 19.36
N VAL A 90 3.92 -21.43 19.43
CA VAL A 90 4.92 -20.40 19.77
C VAL A 90 5.56 -20.71 21.14
N ASP A 91 4.81 -21.25 22.10
CA ASP A 91 5.34 -21.63 23.41
C ASP A 91 6.30 -22.82 23.30
N THR A 92 6.07 -23.76 22.38
CA THR A 92 7.02 -24.85 22.08
C THR A 92 8.35 -24.28 21.56
N ILE A 93 8.26 -23.33 20.61
CA ILE A 93 9.46 -22.65 20.08
C ILE A 93 10.17 -21.85 21.18
N ARG A 94 9.42 -21.20 22.06
CA ARG A 94 9.95 -20.44 23.19
C ARG A 94 10.72 -21.31 24.17
N GLY A 95 10.19 -22.50 24.50
CA GLY A 95 10.85 -23.45 25.36
C GLY A 95 12.16 -24.03 24.80
N GLU A 96 12.19 -24.27 23.47
CA GLU A 96 13.33 -24.90 22.80
C GLU A 96 14.41 -23.89 22.34
N PHE A 97 14.03 -22.70 21.89
CA PHE A 97 14.91 -21.74 21.20
C PHE A 97 15.01 -20.37 21.90
N GLY A 98 14.23 -20.14 22.95
CA GLY A 98 14.21 -18.89 23.72
C GLY A 98 13.24 -17.84 23.18
N ASP A 99 13.09 -16.75 23.96
CA ASP A 99 12.12 -15.69 23.70
C ASP A 99 12.37 -14.97 22.37
N GLU A 100 13.62 -14.68 22.05
CA GLU A 100 13.99 -13.91 20.85
C GLU A 100 13.55 -14.62 19.56
N VAL A 101 13.84 -15.91 19.42
CA VAL A 101 13.44 -16.70 18.24
C VAL A 101 11.93 -16.87 18.19
N ALA A 102 11.29 -17.13 19.35
CA ALA A 102 9.84 -17.29 19.43
C ALA A 102 9.07 -16.01 19.02
N ASP A 103 9.55 -14.85 19.47
CA ASP A 103 8.94 -13.56 19.13
C ASP A 103 9.10 -13.22 17.64
N LEU A 104 10.22 -13.57 17.02
CA LEU A 104 10.41 -13.45 15.57
C LEU A 104 9.47 -14.36 14.79
N VAL A 105 9.34 -15.62 15.19
CA VAL A 105 8.42 -16.59 14.54
C VAL A 105 6.97 -16.14 14.70
N ASP A 106 6.53 -15.73 15.91
CA ASP A 106 5.18 -15.20 16.17
C ASP A 106 4.89 -13.96 15.30
N GLY A 107 5.89 -13.08 15.15
CA GLY A 107 5.79 -11.89 14.30
C GLY A 107 5.52 -12.24 12.83
N VAL A 108 6.23 -13.23 12.28
CA VAL A 108 6.05 -13.69 10.90
C VAL A 108 4.70 -14.37 10.71
N THR A 109 4.30 -15.27 11.64
CA THR A 109 3.02 -15.99 11.63
C THR A 109 1.81 -15.03 11.63
N LYS A 110 1.85 -13.98 12.47
CA LYS A 110 0.78 -12.97 12.52
C LYS A 110 0.61 -12.18 11.22
N LEU A 111 1.65 -12.10 10.39
CA LEU A 111 1.57 -11.46 9.07
C LEU A 111 0.81 -12.31 8.05
N ASN A 112 0.76 -13.62 8.21
CA ASN A 112 0.15 -14.56 7.24
C ASN A 112 -1.36 -14.74 7.40
N LYS A 113 -1.93 -14.54 8.60
CA LYS A 113 -3.35 -14.79 8.91
C LYS A 113 -4.26 -13.65 8.47
N LEU A 114 -4.79 -13.69 7.24
CA LEU A 114 -5.77 -12.71 6.74
C LEU A 114 -6.78 -13.34 5.78
N ASP A 115 -8.05 -13.36 6.19
CA ASP A 115 -9.21 -13.61 5.32
C ASP A 115 -9.95 -12.28 5.10
N PHE A 116 -9.96 -11.76 3.87
CA PHE A 116 -10.65 -10.51 3.52
C PHE A 116 -11.62 -10.67 2.37
N ALA A 117 -12.72 -9.92 2.47
CA ALA A 117 -13.75 -9.86 1.46
C ALA A 117 -13.36 -9.02 0.23
N ASN A 118 -12.34 -8.12 0.36
CA ASN A 118 -11.91 -7.21 -0.70
C ASN A 118 -10.38 -7.18 -0.77
N ARG A 119 -9.82 -7.27 -1.99
CA ARG A 119 -8.38 -7.34 -2.26
C ARG A 119 -7.62 -6.08 -1.82
N GLU A 120 -8.20 -4.89 -1.99
CA GLU A 120 -7.57 -3.62 -1.59
C GLU A 120 -7.48 -3.50 -0.06
N GLU A 121 -8.53 -3.91 0.66
CA GLU A 121 -8.53 -3.95 2.13
C GLU A 121 -7.53 -4.96 2.67
N ALA A 122 -7.42 -6.13 2.00
CA ALA A 122 -6.43 -7.15 2.35
C ALA A 122 -4.99 -6.62 2.22
N GLN A 123 -4.68 -5.90 1.14
CA GLN A 123 -3.37 -5.30 0.94
C GLN A 123 -3.06 -4.21 1.99
N ALA A 124 -4.04 -3.35 2.31
CA ALA A 124 -3.90 -2.31 3.32
C ALA A 124 -3.58 -2.90 4.69
N GLU A 125 -4.34 -3.92 5.09
CA GLU A 125 -4.17 -4.54 6.40
C GLU A 125 -2.89 -5.39 6.50
N SER A 126 -2.52 -6.09 5.43
CA SER A 126 -1.22 -6.79 5.34
C SER A 126 -0.06 -5.82 5.56
N LEU A 127 -0.12 -4.67 4.88
CA LEU A 127 0.89 -3.63 5.00
C LEU A 127 0.90 -2.98 6.39
N ARG A 128 -0.28 -2.74 6.97
CA ARG A 128 -0.44 -2.22 8.34
C ARG A 128 0.20 -3.15 9.37
N LYS A 129 -0.02 -4.46 9.25
CA LYS A 129 0.61 -5.45 10.12
C LYS A 129 2.13 -5.52 9.92
N MET A 130 2.61 -5.41 8.69
CA MET A 130 4.06 -5.35 8.43
C MET A 130 4.72 -4.14 9.11
N ILE A 131 4.09 -2.97 9.06
CA ILE A 131 4.60 -1.76 9.73
C ILE A 131 4.60 -1.95 11.27
N LEU A 132 3.53 -2.54 11.82
CA LEU A 132 3.47 -2.90 13.24
C LEU A 132 4.55 -3.89 13.63
N ALA A 133 4.81 -4.90 12.81
CA ALA A 133 5.88 -5.86 13.05
C ALA A 133 7.25 -5.19 12.98
N MET A 134 7.49 -4.33 11.97
CA MET A 134 8.73 -3.55 11.85
C MET A 134 9.01 -2.67 13.05
N SER A 135 7.99 -2.12 13.69
CA SER A 135 8.15 -1.26 14.86
C SER A 135 8.58 -2.03 16.11
N ARG A 136 8.27 -3.32 16.16
CA ARG A 136 8.69 -4.21 17.24
C ARG A 136 10.07 -4.80 16.97
N ASP A 137 10.22 -5.42 15.81
CA ASP A 137 11.48 -5.95 15.34
C ASP A 137 11.52 -6.02 13.80
N ILE A 138 12.46 -5.30 13.21
CA ILE A 138 12.59 -5.21 11.75
C ILE A 138 13.01 -6.54 11.12
N ARG A 139 13.62 -7.45 11.89
CA ARG A 139 14.06 -8.77 11.42
C ARG A 139 12.89 -9.62 10.93
N VAL A 140 11.69 -9.44 11.50
CA VAL A 140 10.45 -10.09 11.03
C VAL A 140 10.20 -9.82 9.55
N VAL A 141 10.42 -8.57 9.12
CA VAL A 141 10.23 -8.20 7.71
C VAL A 141 11.36 -8.72 6.81
N LEU A 142 12.59 -8.82 7.33
CA LEU A 142 13.69 -9.44 6.57
C LEU A 142 13.42 -10.93 6.31
N ILE A 143 12.92 -11.67 7.31
CA ILE A 143 12.46 -13.06 7.13
C ILE A 143 11.36 -13.12 6.09
N LYS A 144 10.35 -12.23 6.17
CA LYS A 144 9.23 -12.20 5.23
C LYS A 144 9.63 -11.83 3.80
N LEU A 145 10.65 -10.98 3.63
CA LEU A 145 11.23 -10.67 2.31
C LEU A 145 11.98 -11.87 1.72
N ALA A 146 12.71 -12.64 2.55
CA ALA A 146 13.39 -13.86 2.14
C ALA A 146 12.38 -14.97 1.76
N ASP A 147 11.32 -15.16 2.56
CA ASP A 147 10.18 -16.03 2.24
C ASP A 147 9.54 -15.63 0.90
N ARG A 148 9.20 -14.35 0.72
CA ARG A 148 8.61 -13.85 -0.52
C ARG A 148 9.51 -14.08 -1.72
N LEU A 149 10.82 -13.88 -1.59
CA LEU A 149 11.77 -14.14 -2.68
C LEU A 149 11.75 -15.61 -3.09
N HIS A 150 11.80 -16.54 -2.11
CA HIS A 150 11.73 -17.95 -2.44
C HIS A 150 10.38 -18.33 -3.08
N ASN A 151 9.28 -17.79 -2.60
CA ASN A 151 7.95 -17.99 -3.19
C ASN A 151 7.88 -17.45 -4.63
N MET A 152 8.55 -16.34 -4.94
CA MET A 152 8.65 -15.81 -6.30
C MET A 152 9.51 -16.69 -7.23
N ARG A 153 10.59 -17.28 -6.73
CA ARG A 153 11.41 -18.24 -7.48
C ARG A 153 10.65 -19.50 -7.87
N THR A 154 9.71 -19.93 -7.03
CA THR A 154 8.87 -21.13 -7.22
C THR A 154 7.48 -20.83 -7.77
N LEU A 155 7.19 -19.58 -8.17
CA LEU A 155 5.87 -19.09 -8.55
C LEU A 155 5.28 -19.81 -9.78
N ARG A 156 6.11 -20.43 -10.62
CA ARG A 156 5.71 -21.23 -11.80
C ARG A 156 4.75 -22.39 -11.47
N PHE A 157 4.77 -22.89 -10.24
CA PHE A 157 3.88 -23.98 -9.78
C PHE A 157 2.51 -23.52 -9.28
N GLN A 158 2.24 -22.22 -9.29
CA GLN A 158 0.92 -21.65 -8.96
C GLN A 158 0.06 -21.48 -10.22
N PRO A 159 -1.28 -21.49 -10.10
CA PRO A 159 -2.20 -21.13 -11.20
C PRO A 159 -1.92 -19.74 -11.77
N GLU A 160 -2.22 -19.54 -13.05
CA GLU A 160 -1.81 -18.32 -13.79
C GLU A 160 -2.40 -17.04 -13.20
N ASP A 161 -3.68 -17.04 -12.83
CA ASP A 161 -4.36 -15.94 -12.17
C ASP A 161 -3.69 -15.53 -10.85
N ARG A 162 -3.26 -16.52 -10.06
CA ARG A 162 -2.52 -16.30 -8.81
C ARG A 162 -1.10 -15.80 -9.06
N ARG A 163 -0.42 -16.26 -10.11
CA ARG A 163 0.94 -15.80 -10.44
C ARG A 163 0.98 -14.29 -10.63
N VAL A 164 0.09 -13.77 -11.49
CA VAL A 164 0.02 -12.33 -11.76
C VAL A 164 -0.36 -11.54 -10.51
N ALA A 165 -1.27 -12.07 -9.69
CA ALA A 165 -1.69 -11.42 -8.45
C ALA A 165 -0.54 -11.28 -7.45
N ILE A 166 0.19 -12.38 -7.21
CA ILE A 166 1.35 -12.42 -6.28
C ILE A 166 2.49 -11.55 -6.82
N ALA A 167 2.75 -11.58 -8.13
CA ALA A 167 3.77 -10.77 -8.76
C ALA A 167 3.49 -9.26 -8.62
N ARG A 168 2.23 -8.82 -8.79
CA ARG A 168 1.83 -7.42 -8.58
C ARG A 168 1.98 -7.01 -7.12
N GLU A 169 1.49 -7.81 -6.19
CA GLU A 169 1.67 -7.55 -4.76
C GLU A 169 3.15 -7.43 -4.39
N THR A 170 3.98 -8.31 -4.95
CA THR A 170 5.43 -8.29 -4.72
C THR A 170 6.06 -7.00 -5.25
N LEU A 171 5.67 -6.56 -6.45
CA LEU A 171 6.17 -5.34 -7.06
C LEU A 171 5.67 -4.07 -6.34
N ASP A 172 4.40 -4.09 -5.86
CA ASP A 172 3.76 -2.92 -5.26
C ASP A 172 4.10 -2.75 -3.76
N ILE A 173 4.48 -3.82 -3.05
CA ILE A 173 4.68 -3.80 -1.60
C ILE A 173 6.09 -4.25 -1.22
N TYR A 174 6.48 -5.48 -1.57
CA TYR A 174 7.71 -6.08 -1.05
C TYR A 174 8.98 -5.50 -1.67
N ALA A 175 8.99 -5.23 -2.97
CA ALA A 175 10.16 -4.63 -3.61
C ALA A 175 10.44 -3.19 -3.12
N PRO A 176 9.44 -2.31 -2.93
CA PRO A 176 9.63 -1.00 -2.27
C PRO A 176 10.09 -1.10 -0.83
N LEU A 177 9.58 -2.05 -0.04
CA LEU A 177 10.05 -2.29 1.32
C LEU A 177 11.53 -2.71 1.33
N ALA A 178 11.92 -3.65 0.47
CA ALA A 178 13.33 -4.04 0.32
C ALA A 178 14.21 -2.85 -0.09
N HIS A 179 13.69 -1.95 -0.95
CA HIS A 179 14.38 -0.72 -1.33
C HIS A 179 14.56 0.23 -0.14
N ARG A 180 13.51 0.43 0.67
CA ARG A 180 13.53 1.32 1.83
C ARG A 180 14.46 0.80 2.92
N LEU A 181 14.53 -0.51 3.09
CA LEU A 181 15.46 -1.18 4.00
C LEU A 181 16.89 -1.25 3.45
N GLY A 182 17.12 -0.81 2.22
CA GLY A 182 18.43 -0.80 1.57
C GLY A 182 18.92 -2.17 1.10
N VAL A 183 18.09 -3.23 1.16
CA VAL A 183 18.47 -4.59 0.73
C VAL A 183 18.30 -4.72 -0.78
N TYR A 184 19.24 -4.12 -1.52
CA TYR A 184 19.13 -4.00 -2.97
C TYR A 184 19.16 -5.34 -3.69
N ALA A 185 19.86 -6.34 -3.19
CA ALA A 185 19.92 -7.65 -3.81
C ALA A 185 18.52 -8.30 -3.85
N LEU A 186 17.77 -8.27 -2.72
CA LEU A 186 16.39 -8.77 -2.68
C LEU A 186 15.47 -7.95 -3.59
N LYS A 187 15.55 -6.62 -3.51
CA LYS A 187 14.73 -5.73 -4.34
C LYS A 187 14.86 -6.06 -5.82
N GLN A 188 16.08 -6.18 -6.31
CA GLN A 188 16.35 -6.37 -7.73
C GLN A 188 15.79 -7.70 -8.25
N GLU A 189 15.99 -8.78 -7.51
CA GLU A 189 15.47 -10.08 -7.89
C GLU A 189 13.95 -10.15 -7.80
N LEU A 190 13.34 -9.55 -6.75
CA LEU A 190 11.89 -9.43 -6.64
C LEU A 190 11.27 -8.65 -7.81
N GLU A 191 11.89 -7.53 -8.22
CA GLU A 191 11.44 -6.73 -9.36
C GLU A 191 11.54 -7.51 -10.68
N ASP A 192 12.67 -8.17 -10.94
CA ASP A 192 12.90 -8.92 -12.19
C ASP A 192 11.98 -10.14 -12.29
N LEU A 193 11.79 -10.88 -11.19
CA LEU A 193 10.85 -12.01 -11.14
C LEU A 193 9.39 -11.54 -11.28
N SER A 194 9.03 -10.40 -10.69
CA SER A 194 7.68 -9.84 -10.84
C SER A 194 7.40 -9.43 -12.28
N LEU A 195 8.35 -8.76 -12.96
CA LEU A 195 8.21 -8.39 -14.36
C LEU A 195 7.97 -9.61 -15.25
N LYS A 196 8.69 -10.71 -15.01
CA LYS A 196 8.57 -11.96 -15.77
C LYS A 196 7.12 -12.50 -15.80
N TYR A 197 6.33 -12.28 -14.75
CA TYR A 197 4.95 -12.77 -14.64
C TYR A 197 3.91 -11.71 -14.96
N ILE A 198 4.22 -10.41 -14.80
CA ILE A 198 3.30 -9.31 -15.08
C ILE A 198 3.27 -8.97 -16.57
N ASP A 199 4.44 -8.90 -17.20
CA ASP A 199 4.63 -8.62 -18.64
C ASP A 199 5.71 -9.55 -19.20
N PRO A 200 5.37 -10.81 -19.52
CA PRO A 200 6.32 -11.80 -20.06
C PRO A 200 6.93 -11.36 -21.38
N ASP A 201 6.15 -10.70 -22.24
CA ASP A 201 6.62 -10.25 -23.55
C ASP A 201 7.63 -9.11 -23.42
N GLY A 202 7.32 -8.13 -22.57
CA GLY A 202 8.24 -7.05 -22.22
C GLY A 202 9.54 -7.59 -21.59
N TYR A 203 9.44 -8.54 -20.69
CA TYR A 203 10.59 -9.20 -20.07
C TYR A 203 11.46 -9.90 -21.12
N ASN A 204 10.87 -10.77 -21.95
CA ASN A 204 11.58 -11.52 -22.97
C ASN A 204 12.24 -10.60 -24.02
N ARG A 205 11.55 -9.53 -24.41
CA ARG A 205 12.12 -8.51 -25.32
C ARG A 205 13.38 -7.88 -24.73
N ILE A 206 13.38 -7.54 -23.45
CA ILE A 206 14.55 -6.96 -22.79
C ILE A 206 15.67 -7.99 -22.67
N VAL A 207 15.37 -9.24 -22.29
CA VAL A 207 16.35 -10.32 -22.24
C VAL A 207 17.05 -10.49 -23.60
N GLN A 208 16.30 -10.48 -24.71
CA GLN A 208 16.86 -10.56 -26.07
C GLN A 208 17.74 -9.35 -26.39
N LEU A 209 17.28 -8.12 -26.15
CA LEU A 209 18.04 -6.89 -26.41
C LEU A 209 19.33 -6.84 -25.58
N VAL A 210 19.27 -7.27 -24.33
CA VAL A 210 20.44 -7.39 -23.45
C VAL A 210 21.37 -8.49 -23.93
N GLY A 211 20.82 -9.61 -24.42
CA GLY A 211 21.59 -10.75 -24.95
C GLY A 211 22.36 -10.43 -26.24
N MET A 212 21.72 -9.74 -27.19
CA MET A 212 22.35 -9.38 -28.48
C MET A 212 23.64 -8.56 -28.33
N LYS A 213 23.71 -7.67 -27.35
CA LYS A 213 24.87 -6.80 -27.07
C LYS A 213 25.79 -7.31 -25.96
N ARG A 214 25.65 -8.58 -25.56
CA ARG A 214 26.39 -9.12 -24.41
C ARG A 214 27.88 -9.16 -24.65
N ALA A 215 28.32 -9.70 -25.79
CA ALA A 215 29.74 -9.83 -26.11
C ALA A 215 30.45 -8.47 -26.25
N GLU A 216 29.80 -7.50 -26.90
CA GLU A 216 30.33 -6.12 -27.04
C GLU A 216 30.47 -5.44 -25.70
N ARG A 217 29.50 -5.67 -24.77
CA ARG A 217 29.55 -5.12 -23.42
C ARG A 217 30.61 -5.75 -22.54
N GLU A 218 30.74 -7.07 -22.56
CA GLU A 218 31.78 -7.79 -21.82
C GLU A 218 33.17 -7.34 -22.25
N GLU A 219 33.39 -7.15 -23.57
CA GLU A 219 34.64 -6.61 -24.09
C GLU A 219 34.87 -5.16 -23.63
N SER A 220 33.86 -4.29 -23.72
CA SER A 220 33.95 -2.91 -23.25
C SER A 220 34.24 -2.83 -21.73
N ILE A 221 33.57 -3.65 -20.91
CA ILE A 221 33.84 -3.75 -19.48
C ILE A 221 35.29 -4.14 -19.22
N ARG A 222 35.81 -5.15 -19.96
CA ARG A 222 37.19 -5.62 -19.81
C ARG A 222 38.19 -4.51 -20.13
N LEU A 223 37.96 -3.77 -21.24
CA LEU A 223 38.81 -2.63 -21.63
C LEU A 223 38.79 -1.53 -20.55
N VAL A 224 37.63 -1.16 -20.05
CA VAL A 224 37.51 -0.14 -18.97
C VAL A 224 38.24 -0.59 -17.71
N ILE A 225 38.02 -1.84 -17.28
CA ILE A 225 38.69 -2.39 -16.10
C ILE A 225 40.19 -2.33 -16.25
N ASN A 226 40.74 -2.83 -17.38
CA ASN A 226 42.20 -2.85 -17.60
C ASN A 226 42.79 -1.43 -17.57
N GLU A 227 42.19 -0.47 -18.29
CA GLU A 227 42.69 0.90 -18.38
C GLU A 227 42.62 1.63 -17.02
N LEU A 228 41.54 1.40 -16.26
CA LEU A 228 41.38 1.98 -14.93
C LEU A 228 42.33 1.32 -13.91
N SER A 229 42.44 -0.02 -13.91
CA SER A 229 43.37 -0.76 -13.03
C SER A 229 44.80 -0.31 -13.19
N GLU A 230 45.29 -0.17 -14.43
CA GLU A 230 46.65 0.32 -14.70
C GLU A 230 46.91 1.68 -14.02
N ARG A 231 45.93 2.60 -14.03
CA ARG A 231 46.07 3.91 -13.42
C ARG A 231 45.97 3.88 -11.90
N LEU A 232 45.11 3.03 -11.36
CA LEU A 232 44.98 2.86 -9.89
C LEU A 232 46.24 2.23 -9.30
N ASP A 233 46.85 1.24 -9.98
CA ASP A 233 48.11 0.61 -9.57
C ASP A 233 49.26 1.62 -9.56
N GLN A 234 49.32 2.52 -10.57
CA GLN A 234 50.33 3.61 -10.61
C GLN A 234 50.22 4.57 -9.41
N GLN A 235 49.03 4.73 -8.86
CA GLN A 235 48.76 5.58 -7.70
C GLN A 235 48.81 4.80 -6.36
N GLN A 236 49.14 3.50 -6.40
CA GLN A 236 49.22 2.61 -5.23
C GLN A 236 47.92 2.60 -4.39
N ILE A 237 46.75 2.78 -5.03
CA ILE A 237 45.44 2.68 -4.39
C ILE A 237 45.08 1.19 -4.30
N HIS A 238 44.66 0.75 -3.10
CA HIS A 238 44.08 -0.57 -2.93
C HIS A 238 42.61 -0.55 -3.36
N TYR A 239 42.22 -1.43 -4.29
CA TYR A 239 40.89 -1.43 -4.88
C TYR A 239 40.40 -2.82 -5.23
N ASP A 240 39.08 -2.96 -5.32
CA ASP A 240 38.40 -4.04 -6.03
C ASP A 240 37.51 -3.44 -7.12
N ILE A 241 37.56 -4.01 -8.32
CA ILE A 241 36.87 -3.48 -9.48
C ILE A 241 36.05 -4.57 -10.17
N ASP A 242 34.78 -4.30 -10.39
CA ASP A 242 33.85 -5.26 -10.98
C ASP A 242 32.90 -4.60 -11.98
N GLY A 243 32.60 -5.34 -13.05
CA GLY A 243 31.59 -4.96 -14.04
C GLY A 243 30.19 -5.37 -13.58
N ARG A 244 29.27 -4.42 -13.51
CA ARG A 244 27.89 -4.66 -13.08
C ARG A 244 26.92 -4.58 -14.25
N SER A 245 26.15 -5.64 -14.45
CA SER A 245 24.99 -5.62 -15.36
C SER A 245 23.80 -4.93 -14.71
N LYS A 246 23.04 -4.17 -15.49
CA LYS A 246 21.80 -3.55 -15.02
C LYS A 246 20.66 -4.55 -15.03
N HIS A 247 19.79 -4.48 -14.01
CA HIS A 247 18.63 -5.35 -13.87
C HIS A 247 17.57 -5.07 -14.93
N PHE A 248 16.86 -6.13 -15.35
CA PHE A 248 15.87 -6.07 -16.42
C PHE A 248 14.72 -5.11 -16.12
N TYR A 249 14.17 -5.14 -14.89
CA TYR A 249 13.10 -4.22 -14.50
C TYR A 249 13.53 -2.75 -14.55
N SER A 250 14.77 -2.44 -14.19
CA SER A 250 15.29 -1.07 -14.27
C SER A 250 15.38 -0.57 -15.71
N ILE A 251 15.69 -1.45 -16.67
CA ILE A 251 15.68 -1.15 -18.11
C ILE A 251 14.25 -0.97 -18.59
N TYR A 252 13.34 -1.91 -18.25
CA TYR A 252 11.92 -1.87 -18.56
C TYR A 252 11.27 -0.56 -18.14
N ARG A 253 11.49 -0.15 -16.90
CA ARG A 253 10.94 1.08 -16.33
C ARG A 253 11.39 2.32 -17.11
N LYS A 254 12.65 2.39 -17.56
CA LYS A 254 13.16 3.49 -18.39
C LYS A 254 12.55 3.50 -19.78
N MET A 255 12.36 2.33 -20.39
CA MET A 255 11.75 2.21 -21.71
C MET A 255 10.26 2.60 -21.68
N ILE A 256 9.51 2.10 -20.70
CA ILE A 256 8.05 2.30 -20.64
C ILE A 256 7.69 3.65 -20.02
N LEU A 257 8.21 3.99 -18.81
CA LEU A 257 7.81 5.20 -18.08
C LEU A 257 8.50 6.47 -18.63
N GLN A 258 9.73 6.36 -19.13
CA GLN A 258 10.46 7.49 -19.66
C GLN A 258 10.46 7.51 -21.21
N GLN A 259 9.75 6.55 -21.85
CA GLN A 259 9.64 6.43 -23.31
C GLN A 259 10.99 6.46 -24.05
N LYS A 260 12.05 5.94 -23.42
CA LYS A 260 13.39 5.88 -24.00
C LYS A 260 13.56 4.62 -24.85
N SER A 261 14.20 4.77 -26.02
CA SER A 261 14.69 3.59 -26.75
C SER A 261 15.81 2.91 -25.98
N PHE A 262 16.05 1.62 -26.25
CA PHE A 262 17.11 0.86 -25.59
C PHE A 262 18.49 1.52 -25.78
N ASP A 263 18.76 2.10 -26.94
CA ASP A 263 20.04 2.78 -27.26
C ASP A 263 20.21 4.14 -26.53
N GLN A 264 19.13 4.71 -26.00
CA GLN A 264 19.17 5.92 -25.17
C GLN A 264 19.41 5.63 -23.69
N ILE A 265 19.57 4.36 -23.30
CA ILE A 265 19.87 3.96 -21.92
C ILE A 265 21.38 3.85 -21.75
N TYR A 266 22.02 4.95 -21.36
CA TYR A 266 23.47 5.10 -21.26
C TYR A 266 24.12 4.34 -20.09
N ASP A 267 23.37 3.82 -19.14
CA ASP A 267 23.84 3.13 -17.94
C ASP A 267 23.63 1.60 -17.99
N LEU A 268 23.67 1.04 -19.20
CA LEU A 268 23.64 -0.41 -19.42
C LEU A 268 24.94 -1.09 -18.95
N ILE A 269 26.05 -0.35 -19.05
CA ILE A 269 27.37 -0.74 -18.57
C ILE A 269 27.66 0.09 -17.32
N ALA A 270 27.89 -0.57 -16.22
CA ALA A 270 28.32 0.06 -14.97
C ALA A 270 29.57 -0.64 -14.44
N ILE A 271 30.56 0.14 -14.03
CA ILE A 271 31.76 -0.31 -13.36
C ILE A 271 31.65 0.09 -11.90
N ARG A 272 31.95 -0.81 -11.01
CA ARG A 272 32.02 -0.55 -9.58
C ARG A 272 33.46 -0.63 -9.12
N VAL A 273 33.91 0.43 -8.44
CA VAL A 273 35.22 0.50 -7.80
C VAL A 273 35.02 0.62 -6.30
N ILE A 274 35.62 -0.29 -5.56
CA ILE A 274 35.59 -0.32 -4.09
C ILE A 274 36.99 -0.01 -3.61
N VAL A 275 37.10 0.94 -2.67
CA VAL A 275 38.36 1.39 -2.10
C VAL A 275 38.28 1.43 -0.56
N ASP A 276 39.41 1.67 0.10
CA ASP A 276 39.46 1.61 1.55
C ASP A 276 38.91 2.88 2.24
N THR A 277 39.23 4.05 1.69
CA THR A 277 38.90 5.34 2.36
C THR A 277 38.06 6.29 1.49
N ILE A 278 37.40 7.24 2.14
CA ILE A 278 36.64 8.29 1.42
C ILE A 278 37.57 9.17 0.55
N PRO A 279 38.74 9.60 1.02
CA PRO A 279 39.68 10.32 0.15
C PRO A 279 40.05 9.52 -1.13
N ASP A 280 40.25 8.23 -1.03
CA ASP A 280 40.50 7.38 -2.20
C ASP A 280 39.33 7.40 -3.18
N CYS A 281 38.08 7.44 -2.69
CA CYS A 281 36.92 7.57 -3.58
C CYS A 281 37.00 8.81 -4.48
N TYR A 282 37.38 9.96 -3.92
CA TYR A 282 37.54 11.21 -4.67
C TYR A 282 38.80 11.21 -5.57
N THR A 283 39.86 10.51 -5.16
CA THR A 283 41.05 10.30 -5.99
C THR A 283 40.73 9.47 -7.22
N VAL A 284 40.01 8.36 -7.05
CA VAL A 284 39.52 7.54 -8.16
C VAL A 284 38.62 8.33 -9.09
N LEU A 285 37.72 9.19 -8.56
CA LEU A 285 36.89 10.07 -9.37
C LEU A 285 37.74 11.01 -10.26
N GLY A 286 38.79 11.60 -9.69
CA GLY A 286 39.74 12.42 -10.43
C GLY A 286 40.43 11.66 -11.56
N ILE A 287 40.87 10.43 -11.31
CA ILE A 287 41.46 9.52 -12.30
C ILE A 287 40.45 9.21 -13.43
N VAL A 288 39.22 8.85 -13.07
CA VAL A 288 38.15 8.56 -14.03
C VAL A 288 37.88 9.75 -14.94
N HIS A 289 37.80 10.96 -14.41
CA HIS A 289 37.57 12.18 -15.21
C HIS A 289 38.81 12.63 -16.00
N THR A 290 40.00 12.15 -15.65
CA THR A 290 41.21 12.37 -16.43
C THR A 290 41.29 11.40 -17.62
N LEU A 291 40.86 10.17 -17.45
CA LEU A 291 40.83 9.15 -18.48
C LEU A 291 39.72 9.38 -19.52
N TRP A 292 38.54 9.77 -19.05
CA TRP A 292 37.33 9.84 -19.87
C TRP A 292 36.54 11.12 -19.66
N ASN A 293 35.85 11.56 -20.70
CA ASN A 293 35.05 12.78 -20.65
C ASN A 293 33.73 12.54 -19.90
N GLN A 294 33.47 13.36 -18.87
CA GLN A 294 32.22 13.33 -18.12
C GLN A 294 31.03 13.78 -18.99
N VAL A 295 29.89 13.11 -18.86
CA VAL A 295 28.61 13.54 -19.43
C VAL A 295 28.00 14.60 -18.52
N PRO A 296 27.76 15.86 -19.00
CA PRO A 296 27.23 16.94 -18.17
C PRO A 296 25.89 16.56 -17.49
N GLY A 297 25.74 16.96 -16.22
CA GLY A 297 24.53 16.69 -15.44
C GLY A 297 24.36 15.23 -15.00
N ARG A 298 25.37 14.36 -15.20
CA ARG A 298 25.31 12.94 -14.83
C ARG A 298 26.23 12.55 -13.67
N PHE A 299 26.75 13.51 -12.95
CA PHE A 299 27.48 13.29 -11.70
C PHE A 299 26.54 13.37 -10.50
N LYS A 300 26.70 12.46 -9.54
CA LYS A 300 25.96 12.44 -8.29
C LYS A 300 26.87 12.03 -7.14
N ASP A 301 26.95 12.88 -6.14
CA ASP A 301 27.69 12.63 -4.92
C ASP A 301 26.74 12.22 -3.80
N TYR A 302 26.61 10.90 -3.62
CA TYR A 302 25.84 10.32 -2.51
C TYR A 302 26.73 10.01 -1.29
N ILE A 303 28.04 10.36 -1.30
CA ILE A 303 28.89 10.27 -0.12
C ILE A 303 28.63 11.51 0.76
N SER A 304 28.66 12.68 0.17
CA SER A 304 28.38 13.95 0.86
C SER A 304 26.90 14.10 1.24
N VAL A 305 26.00 13.58 0.41
CA VAL A 305 24.54 13.63 0.63
C VAL A 305 23.95 12.22 0.46
N PRO A 306 23.97 11.39 1.52
CA PRO A 306 23.43 10.05 1.48
C PRO A 306 21.93 10.02 1.14
N LYS A 307 21.47 8.96 0.46
CA LYS A 307 20.04 8.73 0.26
C LYS A 307 19.34 8.38 1.57
N ALA A 308 18.01 8.52 1.62
CA ALA A 308 17.21 8.18 2.80
C ALA A 308 17.39 6.75 3.30
N ASN A 309 17.75 5.81 2.42
CA ASN A 309 18.08 4.43 2.75
C ASN A 309 19.58 4.22 3.06
N MET A 310 20.30 5.28 3.42
CA MET A 310 21.72 5.31 3.78
C MET A 310 22.68 4.87 2.67
N TYR A 311 22.22 4.81 1.42
CA TYR A 311 23.08 4.50 0.29
C TYR A 311 24.07 5.62 0.04
N GLN A 312 25.35 5.28 -0.01
CA GLN A 312 26.48 6.18 -0.29
C GLN A 312 27.31 5.63 -1.45
N SER A 313 27.62 6.47 -2.43
CA SER A 313 28.53 6.19 -3.54
C SER A 313 28.72 7.45 -4.38
N LEU A 314 29.86 7.62 -5.03
CA LEU A 314 29.98 8.56 -6.14
C LEU A 314 29.50 7.88 -7.42
N HIS A 315 28.69 8.57 -8.20
CA HIS A 315 28.22 8.09 -9.52
C HIS A 315 28.62 9.11 -10.56
N THR A 316 29.33 8.68 -11.58
CA THR A 316 29.64 9.51 -12.74
C THR A 316 29.41 8.72 -14.02
N THR A 317 28.85 9.37 -15.04
CA THR A 317 28.71 8.79 -16.37
C THR A 317 29.76 9.43 -17.28
N VAL A 318 30.53 8.59 -17.95
CA VAL A 318 31.63 9.03 -18.79
C VAL A 318 31.57 8.37 -20.19
N VAL A 319 32.28 8.94 -21.14
CA VAL A 319 32.43 8.45 -22.53
C VAL A 319 33.89 8.17 -22.84
N GLY A 320 34.20 6.93 -23.22
CA GLY A 320 35.58 6.44 -23.41
C GLY A 320 36.19 6.70 -24.78
N GLY A 321 35.62 7.56 -25.61
CA GLY A 321 36.15 7.89 -26.95
C GLY A 321 36.04 6.76 -27.97
N ARG A 322 37.01 6.65 -28.91
CA ARG A 322 36.93 5.69 -30.03
C ARG A 322 37.00 4.22 -29.59
N ARG A 323 37.66 3.91 -28.48
CA ARG A 323 37.84 2.52 -28.01
C ARG A 323 36.61 1.99 -27.25
N ILE A 324 35.89 2.90 -26.59
CA ILE A 324 34.69 2.59 -25.79
C ILE A 324 33.60 3.54 -26.27
N PRO A 325 32.90 3.26 -27.36
CA PRO A 325 32.00 4.19 -28.03
C PRO A 325 30.67 4.42 -27.27
N PHE A 326 30.46 3.69 -26.18
CA PHE A 326 29.24 3.78 -25.39
C PHE A 326 29.49 4.52 -24.07
N PRO A 327 28.56 5.37 -23.63
CA PRO A 327 28.60 5.92 -22.28
C PRO A 327 28.47 4.78 -21.25
N PHE A 328 29.22 4.90 -20.15
CA PHE A 328 29.14 3.96 -19.03
C PHE A 328 29.18 4.70 -17.69
N GLU A 329 28.56 4.07 -16.68
CA GLU A 329 28.53 4.62 -15.33
C GLU A 329 29.66 4.02 -14.49
N VAL A 330 30.37 4.87 -13.74
CA VAL A 330 31.34 4.44 -12.73
C VAL A 330 30.77 4.77 -11.35
N GLN A 331 30.68 3.74 -10.51
CA GLN A 331 30.22 3.82 -9.12
C GLN A 331 31.41 3.60 -8.20
N ILE A 332 31.74 4.59 -7.37
CA ILE A 332 32.91 4.54 -6.50
C ILE A 332 32.46 4.64 -5.05
N ARG A 333 32.93 3.75 -4.20
CA ARG A 333 32.54 3.67 -2.79
C ARG A 333 33.55 2.92 -1.94
N THR A 334 33.51 3.10 -0.62
CA THR A 334 34.33 2.30 0.30
C THR A 334 33.75 0.92 0.56
N TRP A 335 34.54 0.02 1.15
CA TRP A 335 34.07 -1.29 1.60
C TRP A 335 32.90 -1.21 2.58
N GLU A 336 32.89 -0.23 3.48
CA GLU A 336 31.78 -0.02 4.39
C GLU A 336 30.52 0.40 3.65
N MET A 337 30.61 1.39 2.75
CA MET A 337 29.50 1.83 1.90
C MET A 337 29.01 0.69 1.00
N HIS A 338 29.92 -0.16 0.54
CA HIS A 338 29.57 -1.34 -0.25
C HIS A 338 28.71 -2.31 0.54
N ARG A 339 29.07 -2.61 1.78
CA ARG A 339 28.28 -3.45 2.66
C ARG A 339 26.89 -2.87 2.92
N VAL A 340 26.81 -1.59 3.27
CA VAL A 340 25.53 -0.91 3.46
C VAL A 340 24.69 -0.92 2.17
N ALA A 341 25.31 -0.72 1.01
CA ALA A 341 24.61 -0.74 -0.27
C ALA A 341 24.10 -2.12 -0.71
N GLU A 342 24.75 -3.22 -0.35
CA GLU A 342 24.32 -4.58 -0.73
C GLU A 342 23.34 -5.19 0.29
N TYR A 343 23.61 -4.99 1.60
CA TYR A 343 22.89 -5.64 2.70
C TYR A 343 21.93 -4.70 3.46
N GLY A 344 22.00 -3.38 3.19
CA GLY A 344 21.12 -2.41 3.82
C GLY A 344 21.18 -2.43 5.35
N ILE A 345 20.01 -2.41 5.98
CA ILE A 345 19.89 -2.44 7.44
C ILE A 345 20.50 -3.73 8.05
N ALA A 346 20.52 -4.83 7.30
CA ALA A 346 21.11 -6.10 7.75
C ALA A 346 22.61 -5.96 8.07
N ALA A 347 23.35 -5.08 7.38
CA ALA A 347 24.76 -4.83 7.64
C ALA A 347 25.05 -4.28 9.05
N HIS A 348 24.06 -3.67 9.71
CA HIS A 348 24.22 -3.04 11.02
C HIS A 348 24.00 -3.97 12.21
N TRP A 349 23.30 -5.10 12.03
CA TRP A 349 23.08 -6.08 13.11
C TRP A 349 24.36 -6.75 13.60
N ARG A 350 25.38 -6.79 12.76
CA ARG A 350 26.69 -7.33 13.10
C ARG A 350 27.47 -6.53 14.17
N TYR A 351 27.14 -5.24 14.35
CA TYR A 351 27.91 -4.33 15.21
C TYR A 351 27.37 -4.19 16.64
N LYS A 352 26.24 -4.83 16.97
CA LYS A 352 25.54 -4.63 18.26
C LYS A 352 26.26 -5.21 19.50
N GLU A 353 27.31 -6.03 19.32
CA GLU A 353 28.03 -6.67 20.43
C GLU A 353 29.16 -5.84 21.05
N GLY A 354 29.40 -4.58 20.66
CA GLY A 354 30.60 -3.90 21.16
C GLY A 354 30.62 -2.41 21.35
N THR A 355 29.67 -1.62 20.84
CA THR A 355 29.73 -0.16 20.96
C THR A 355 28.34 0.50 21.03
N SER A 356 28.23 1.58 21.82
CA SER A 356 27.11 2.48 22.06
C SER A 356 26.52 3.08 20.76
N GLY A 357 25.82 2.27 19.99
CA GLY A 357 25.23 2.64 18.68
C GLY A 357 23.70 2.79 18.68
N GLU A 358 23.03 2.97 19.83
CA GLU A 358 21.58 3.12 19.92
C GLU A 358 21.06 4.36 19.19
N ASP A 359 21.78 5.47 19.22
CA ASP A 359 21.37 6.72 18.55
C ASP A 359 21.27 6.61 17.01
N ASN A 360 22.04 5.71 16.40
CA ASN A 360 22.10 5.61 14.94
C ASN A 360 20.98 4.71 14.35
N LEU A 361 20.48 3.75 15.11
CA LEU A 361 19.37 2.87 14.68
C LEU A 361 18.02 3.60 14.79
N ASP A 362 17.86 4.41 15.83
CA ASP A 362 16.66 5.22 16.07
C ASP A 362 16.42 6.23 14.95
N HIS A 363 17.45 6.89 14.43
CA HIS A 363 17.35 7.73 13.25
C HIS A 363 16.96 6.97 11.98
N LYS A 364 17.41 5.72 11.83
CA LYS A 364 17.13 4.87 10.66
C LYS A 364 15.71 4.31 10.66
N LEU A 365 15.12 4.10 11.84
CA LEU A 365 13.76 3.62 12.01
C LEU A 365 12.73 4.75 12.21
N TYR A 366 13.17 6.01 12.17
CA TYR A 366 12.30 7.17 12.32
C TYR A 366 11.09 7.14 11.36
N TRP A 367 11.30 6.71 10.11
CA TRP A 367 10.23 6.56 9.13
C TRP A 367 9.19 5.49 9.52
N VAL A 368 9.59 4.41 10.21
CA VAL A 368 8.67 3.37 10.72
C VAL A 368 7.80 3.98 11.82
N ARG A 369 8.38 4.76 12.73
CA ARG A 369 7.63 5.49 13.78
C ARG A 369 6.65 6.46 13.18
N GLN A 370 7.05 7.22 12.16
CA GLN A 370 6.11 8.10 11.43
C GLN A 370 4.93 7.35 10.82
N MET A 371 5.17 6.18 10.25
CA MET A 371 4.09 5.35 9.69
C MET A 371 3.14 4.81 10.76
N LEU A 372 3.64 4.52 11.96
CA LEU A 372 2.79 4.15 13.10
C LEU A 372 1.89 5.30 13.56
N ASP A 373 2.44 6.52 13.62
CA ASP A 373 1.65 7.70 13.94
C ASP A 373 0.52 7.89 12.93
N TRP A 374 0.80 7.72 11.63
CA TRP A 374 -0.23 7.78 10.58
C TRP A 374 -1.28 6.69 10.69
N GLN A 375 -0.87 5.48 11.09
CA GLN A 375 -1.80 4.37 11.30
C GLN A 375 -2.86 4.69 12.38
N THR A 376 -2.47 5.39 13.44
CA THR A 376 -3.39 5.77 14.52
C THR A 376 -4.35 6.88 14.08
N GLU A 377 -3.95 7.72 13.13
CA GLU A 377 -4.71 8.88 12.65
C GLU A 377 -5.64 8.54 11.46
N THR A 378 -5.27 7.57 10.61
CA THR A 378 -6.01 7.25 9.38
C THR A 378 -6.88 6.02 9.57
N ARG A 379 -8.22 6.22 9.61
CA ARG A 379 -9.20 5.11 9.72
C ARG A 379 -9.55 4.48 8.38
N ASP A 380 -9.33 5.17 7.27
CA ASP A 380 -9.62 4.67 5.91
C ASP A 380 -8.41 3.91 5.36
N SER A 381 -8.61 2.62 5.06
CA SER A 381 -7.59 1.74 4.50
C SER A 381 -7.08 2.19 3.12
N ARG A 382 -7.91 2.87 2.32
CA ARG A 382 -7.50 3.42 1.01
C ARG A 382 -6.60 4.62 1.17
N GLU A 383 -6.99 5.59 2.00
CA GLU A 383 -6.17 6.79 2.26
C GLU A 383 -4.81 6.40 2.84
N PHE A 384 -4.77 5.38 3.71
CA PHE A 384 -3.54 4.83 4.25
C PHE A 384 -2.64 4.23 3.16
N LEU A 385 -3.21 3.40 2.26
CA LEU A 385 -2.45 2.80 1.14
C LEU A 385 -1.91 3.85 0.17
N ASP A 386 -2.71 4.83 -0.22
CA ASP A 386 -2.31 5.88 -1.15
C ASP A 386 -1.22 6.78 -0.54
N THR A 387 -1.36 7.10 0.74
CA THR A 387 -0.38 7.84 1.51
C THR A 387 0.96 7.09 1.56
N LEU A 388 0.90 5.81 1.87
CA LEU A 388 2.06 4.94 1.99
C LEU A 388 2.75 4.72 0.63
N LYS A 389 1.98 4.48 -0.43
CA LYS A 389 2.52 4.37 -1.80
C LYS A 389 3.22 5.66 -2.19
N THR A 390 2.60 6.81 -1.92
CA THR A 390 3.21 8.11 -2.22
C THR A 390 4.55 8.29 -1.49
N ASP A 391 4.65 7.91 -0.22
CA ASP A 391 5.89 8.03 0.56
C ASP A 391 6.96 6.99 0.17
N LEU A 392 6.56 5.75 -0.13
CA LEU A 392 7.48 4.68 -0.53
C LEU A 392 8.08 4.87 -1.93
N PHE A 393 7.34 5.52 -2.85
CA PHE A 393 7.72 5.63 -4.27
C PHE A 393 8.17 7.04 -4.69
N ALA A 394 8.06 8.06 -3.81
CA ALA A 394 8.40 9.42 -4.16
C ALA A 394 9.88 9.54 -4.56
N GLU A 395 10.14 10.19 -5.71
CA GLU A 395 11.46 10.72 -6.00
C GLU A 395 11.78 11.78 -4.94
N GLU A 396 13.01 11.80 -4.41
CA GLU A 396 13.42 12.73 -3.38
C GLU A 396 14.12 13.95 -3.98
N VAL A 397 13.87 15.11 -3.40
CA VAL A 397 14.61 16.35 -3.62
C VAL A 397 15.38 16.71 -2.34
N PHE A 398 16.59 17.21 -2.50
CA PHE A 398 17.48 17.59 -1.40
C PHE A 398 17.51 19.10 -1.29
N LEU A 399 17.06 19.61 -0.15
CA LEU A 399 16.90 21.03 0.14
C LEU A 399 17.87 21.46 1.23
N PHE A 400 18.29 22.71 1.22
CA PHE A 400 19.19 23.25 2.21
C PHE A 400 18.47 24.16 3.20
N THR A 401 18.75 23.98 4.49
CA THR A 401 18.38 25.00 5.50
C THR A 401 19.28 26.22 5.36
N PRO A 402 18.93 27.39 5.96
CA PRO A 402 19.83 28.56 6.02
C PRO A 402 21.17 28.26 6.68
N LYS A 403 21.25 27.25 7.55
CA LYS A 403 22.47 26.81 8.23
C LYS A 403 23.35 25.89 7.38
N GLY A 404 22.81 25.40 6.23
CA GLY A 404 23.50 24.47 5.35
C GLY A 404 23.19 23.02 5.58
N ASP A 405 22.27 22.67 6.51
CA ASP A 405 21.85 21.30 6.71
C ASP A 405 21.03 20.83 5.51
N VAL A 406 21.21 19.57 5.11
CA VAL A 406 20.48 18.96 3.99
C VAL A 406 19.24 18.24 4.51
N ILE A 407 18.08 18.56 3.94
CA ILE A 407 16.80 17.92 4.24
C ILE A 407 16.26 17.25 2.98
N SER A 408 16.01 15.94 3.06
CA SER A 408 15.34 15.19 1.99
C SER A 408 13.82 15.34 2.11
N MET A 409 13.18 15.64 0.96
CA MET A 409 11.74 15.79 0.83
C MET A 409 11.23 15.06 -0.43
N PRO A 410 9.97 14.62 -0.48
CA PRO A 410 9.40 14.10 -1.71
C PRO A 410 9.38 15.14 -2.81
N LYS A 411 9.60 14.73 -4.06
CA LYS A 411 9.49 15.61 -5.22
C LYS A 411 8.09 16.23 -5.31
N GLY A 412 8.06 17.54 -5.53
CA GLY A 412 6.83 18.32 -5.53
C GLY A 412 6.41 18.81 -4.14
N ALA A 413 7.21 18.54 -3.09
CA ALA A 413 7.00 19.13 -1.78
C ALA A 413 7.07 20.66 -1.85
N THR A 414 6.34 21.32 -0.96
CA THR A 414 6.20 22.77 -0.89
C THR A 414 6.97 23.37 0.30
N PRO A 415 7.21 24.69 0.35
CA PRO A 415 7.78 25.34 1.52
C PRO A 415 7.02 25.07 2.82
N LEU A 416 5.70 24.86 2.73
CA LEU A 416 4.87 24.52 3.86
C LEU A 416 5.15 23.09 4.36
N ASP A 417 5.31 22.12 3.45
CA ASP A 417 5.76 20.77 3.78
C ASP A 417 7.14 20.80 4.46
N PHE A 418 8.05 21.62 3.95
CA PHE A 418 9.39 21.79 4.52
C PHE A 418 9.33 22.38 5.95
N ALA A 419 8.45 23.35 6.22
CA ALA A 419 8.25 23.91 7.55
C ALA A 419 7.82 22.85 8.57
N TYR A 420 6.86 21.98 8.22
CA TYR A 420 6.42 20.88 9.07
C TYR A 420 7.45 19.75 9.18
N ARG A 421 8.35 19.62 8.20
CA ARG A 421 9.46 18.66 8.25
C ARG A 421 10.51 19.07 9.26
N ILE A 422 10.80 20.38 9.37
CA ILE A 422 11.73 20.91 10.38
C ILE A 422 11.15 20.69 11.79
N HIS A 423 9.98 21.26 12.06
CA HIS A 423 9.30 21.13 13.34
C HIS A 423 7.84 21.58 13.24
N SER A 424 6.92 20.91 13.97
CA SER A 424 5.51 21.30 13.97
C SER A 424 5.25 22.73 14.41
N ALA A 425 6.04 23.27 15.35
CA ALA A 425 5.92 24.66 15.77
C ALA A 425 6.30 25.64 14.65
N VAL A 426 7.34 25.31 13.83
CA VAL A 426 7.75 26.12 12.67
C VAL A 426 6.62 26.10 11.63
N GLY A 427 6.04 24.93 11.35
CA GLY A 427 4.89 24.79 10.47
C GLY A 427 3.69 25.60 10.94
N ASN A 428 3.28 25.47 12.22
CA ASN A 428 2.15 26.18 12.77
C ASN A 428 2.30 27.70 12.81
N GLN A 429 3.52 28.19 12.95
CA GLN A 429 3.83 29.62 12.97
C GLN A 429 4.27 30.19 11.61
N CYS A 430 4.22 29.39 10.54
CA CYS A 430 4.62 29.81 9.21
C CYS A 430 3.71 30.94 8.69
N VAL A 431 4.34 32.01 8.20
CA VAL A 431 3.66 33.15 7.56
C VAL A 431 4.15 33.39 6.13
N GLY A 432 5.23 32.74 5.72
CA GLY A 432 5.80 32.85 4.39
C GLY A 432 7.08 32.04 4.25
N ALA A 433 7.64 32.02 3.05
CA ALA A 433 8.90 31.35 2.78
C ALA A 433 9.77 32.13 1.78
N ARG A 434 11.09 31.93 1.88
CA ARG A 434 12.05 32.37 0.86
C ARG A 434 12.76 31.14 0.30
N VAL A 435 12.87 31.10 -1.02
CA VAL A 435 13.66 30.10 -1.73
C VAL A 435 14.76 30.81 -2.49
N ASN A 436 16.00 30.42 -2.24
CA ASN A 436 17.20 31.06 -2.83
C ASN A 436 17.21 32.58 -2.62
N GLY A 437 16.77 33.03 -1.42
CA GLY A 437 16.70 34.44 -1.04
C GLY A 437 15.49 35.22 -1.57
N LYS A 438 14.63 34.63 -2.42
CA LYS A 438 13.43 35.29 -2.97
C LYS A 438 12.18 34.79 -2.22
N ILE A 439 11.26 35.70 -1.90
CA ILE A 439 9.95 35.34 -1.33
C ILE A 439 9.14 34.61 -2.40
N VAL A 440 8.58 33.46 -2.02
CA VAL A 440 7.77 32.59 -2.90
C VAL A 440 6.44 32.26 -2.24
N PRO A 441 5.39 31.97 -3.04
CA PRO A 441 4.15 31.39 -2.53
C PRO A 441 4.39 30.06 -1.79
N LEU A 442 3.54 29.74 -0.79
CA LEU A 442 3.68 28.53 0.03
C LEU A 442 3.36 27.23 -0.72
N ASP A 443 2.77 27.31 -1.90
CA ASP A 443 2.42 26.18 -2.79
C ASP A 443 3.47 25.92 -3.89
N THR A 444 4.56 26.70 -3.93
CA THR A 444 5.64 26.56 -4.91
C THR A 444 6.32 25.20 -4.77
N PRO A 445 6.42 24.37 -5.83
CA PRO A 445 7.17 23.14 -5.77
C PRO A 445 8.68 23.41 -5.61
N LEU A 446 9.31 22.67 -4.69
CA LEU A 446 10.74 22.79 -4.38
C LEU A 446 11.57 21.84 -5.25
N GLU A 447 12.77 22.27 -5.63
CA GLU A 447 13.70 21.53 -6.46
C GLU A 447 15.01 21.22 -5.70
N THR A 448 15.72 20.16 -6.13
CA THR A 448 17.01 19.81 -5.53
C THR A 448 18.01 20.96 -5.65
N GLY A 449 18.64 21.33 -4.53
CA GLY A 449 19.58 22.43 -4.45
C GLY A 449 18.99 23.73 -3.90
N ASP A 450 17.67 23.80 -3.73
CA ASP A 450 17.01 24.98 -3.19
C ASP A 450 17.39 25.21 -1.72
N ARG A 451 17.74 26.46 -1.39
CA ARG A 451 17.93 26.93 -0.02
C ARG A 451 16.61 27.54 0.47
N VAL A 452 15.98 26.87 1.44
CA VAL A 452 14.63 27.22 1.93
C VAL A 452 14.71 27.84 3.32
N GLU A 453 14.19 29.04 3.45
CA GLU A 453 14.05 29.79 4.71
C GLU A 453 12.56 29.99 5.02
N ILE A 454 12.10 29.52 6.18
CA ILE A 454 10.70 29.67 6.62
C ILE A 454 10.61 30.91 7.51
N MET A 455 9.70 31.80 7.13
CA MET A 455 9.36 32.97 7.93
C MET A 455 8.26 32.60 8.92
N THR A 456 8.54 32.79 10.20
CA THR A 456 7.60 32.49 11.30
C THR A 456 7.19 33.74 12.05
N SER A 457 5.97 33.74 12.61
CA SER A 457 5.49 34.80 13.48
C SER A 457 4.79 34.20 14.71
N ALA A 458 5.14 34.70 15.89
CA ALA A 458 4.46 34.32 17.13
C ALA A 458 2.99 34.77 17.16
N ALA A 459 2.61 35.75 16.35
CA ALA A 459 1.25 36.23 16.19
C ALA A 459 0.40 35.41 15.19
N SER A 460 0.99 34.37 14.57
CA SER A 460 0.25 33.48 13.66
C SER A 460 -0.87 32.77 14.40
N LYS A 461 -2.06 32.75 13.80
CA LYS A 461 -3.22 32.01 14.31
C LYS A 461 -3.14 30.48 14.06
N GLY A 462 -2.04 30.03 13.43
CA GLY A 462 -1.87 28.63 13.04
C GLY A 462 -2.36 28.32 11.63
N PRO A 463 -2.32 27.02 11.22
CA PRO A 463 -2.71 26.59 9.90
C PRO A 463 -4.21 26.75 9.63
N GLY A 464 -4.55 27.25 8.43
CA GLY A 464 -5.92 27.22 7.92
C GLY A 464 -6.26 25.88 7.24
N THR A 465 -7.55 25.64 6.98
CA THR A 465 -8.02 24.43 6.27
C THR A 465 -7.54 24.38 4.81
N ASP A 466 -7.27 25.52 4.19
CA ASP A 466 -6.69 25.68 2.85
C ASP A 466 -5.28 25.08 2.76
N TRP A 467 -4.52 25.05 3.84
CA TRP A 467 -3.18 24.46 3.90
C TRP A 467 -3.17 22.97 3.60
N LEU A 468 -4.27 22.27 3.88
CA LEU A 468 -4.43 20.85 3.53
C LEU A 468 -4.39 20.61 1.99
N ARG A 469 -4.73 21.63 1.18
CA ARG A 469 -4.64 21.56 -0.29
C ARG A 469 -3.24 21.92 -0.79
N ILE A 470 -2.56 22.84 -0.12
CA ILE A 470 -1.20 23.29 -0.42
C ILE A 470 -0.20 22.18 -0.14
N CYS A 471 -0.25 21.58 1.05
CA CYS A 471 0.67 20.52 1.42
C CYS A 471 0.51 19.29 0.53
N LYS A 472 1.63 18.72 0.14
CA LYS A 472 1.71 17.47 -0.63
C LYS A 472 2.06 16.29 0.27
N THR A 473 2.85 16.52 1.33
CA THR A 473 3.29 15.45 2.23
C THR A 473 2.19 15.04 3.21
N PRO A 474 2.02 13.73 3.43
CA PRO A 474 1.07 13.22 4.42
C PRO A 474 1.38 13.71 5.84
N GLN A 475 2.68 13.82 6.18
CA GLN A 475 3.14 14.31 7.48
C GLN A 475 2.63 15.72 7.80
N ALA A 476 2.80 16.66 6.85
CA ALA A 476 2.31 18.01 7.03
C ALA A 476 0.80 18.05 7.19
N LYS A 477 0.06 17.31 6.35
CA LYS A 477 -1.41 17.20 6.42
C LYS A 477 -1.89 16.64 7.76
N ALA A 478 -1.24 15.59 8.29
CA ALA A 478 -1.57 15.00 9.58
C ALA A 478 -1.37 16.00 10.72
N LYS A 479 -0.22 16.71 10.76
CA LYS A 479 0.06 17.73 11.77
C LYS A 479 -0.90 18.92 11.70
N ILE A 480 -1.29 19.36 10.50
CA ILE A 480 -2.30 20.39 10.30
C ILE A 480 -3.66 19.93 10.83
N ARG A 481 -4.11 18.71 10.48
CA ARG A 481 -5.37 18.14 10.99
C ARG A 481 -5.37 18.06 12.51
N GLN A 482 -4.25 17.60 13.11
CA GLN A 482 -4.09 17.51 14.56
C GLN A 482 -4.19 18.89 15.23
N PHE A 483 -3.54 19.91 14.65
CA PHE A 483 -3.65 21.29 15.15
C PHE A 483 -5.07 21.82 15.06
N LEU A 484 -5.72 21.69 13.89
CA LEU A 484 -7.10 22.14 13.67
C LEU A 484 -8.06 21.45 14.63
N LYS A 485 -7.90 20.14 14.85
CA LYS A 485 -8.72 19.39 15.83
C LYS A 485 -8.54 19.92 17.24
N LYS A 486 -7.31 20.28 17.64
CA LYS A 486 -7.01 20.78 18.99
C LYS A 486 -7.39 22.25 19.17
N ALA A 487 -7.07 23.11 18.20
CA ALA A 487 -7.29 24.55 18.27
C ALA A 487 -8.76 24.95 18.15
N LEU A 488 -9.53 24.15 17.39
CA LEU A 488 -10.95 24.36 17.17
C LEU A 488 -11.82 23.42 18.02
N LYS A 489 -11.26 22.80 19.07
CA LYS A 489 -12.03 21.83 19.89
C LYS A 489 -13.31 22.46 20.43
N GLU A 490 -13.21 23.63 21.05
CA GLU A 490 -14.37 24.34 21.63
C GLU A 490 -15.35 24.80 20.56
N GLU A 491 -14.85 25.41 19.45
CA GLU A 491 -15.70 25.84 18.35
C GLU A 491 -16.39 24.64 17.66
N ASN A 492 -15.68 23.53 17.50
CA ASN A 492 -16.25 22.31 16.94
C ASN A 492 -17.28 21.67 17.88
N ILE A 493 -17.08 21.71 19.19
CA ILE A 493 -18.08 21.24 20.18
C ILE A 493 -19.36 22.06 20.07
N ASP A 494 -19.23 23.39 20.02
CA ASP A 494 -20.39 24.29 19.91
C ASP A 494 -21.08 24.14 18.56
N LEU A 495 -20.33 24.06 17.47
CA LEU A 495 -20.86 23.82 16.13
C LEU A 495 -21.61 22.48 16.06
N GLY A 496 -21.00 21.42 16.58
CA GLY A 496 -21.60 20.09 16.59
C GLY A 496 -22.84 20.01 17.45
N ARG A 497 -22.84 20.66 18.60
CA ARG A 497 -24.01 20.79 19.48
C ARG A 497 -25.17 21.47 18.75
N ASN A 498 -24.90 22.58 18.05
CA ASN A 498 -25.89 23.29 17.23
C ASN A 498 -26.43 22.45 16.07
N ILE A 499 -25.56 21.64 15.40
CA ILE A 499 -25.98 20.77 14.30
C ILE A 499 -26.87 19.62 14.83
N ILE A 500 -26.53 19.02 16.00
CA ILE A 500 -27.32 17.97 16.63
C ILE A 500 -28.67 18.54 17.09
N GLU A 501 -28.70 19.74 17.67
CA GLU A 501 -29.92 20.40 18.13
C GLU A 501 -30.87 20.70 16.95
N LYS A 502 -30.34 21.19 15.82
CA LYS A 502 -31.13 21.39 14.58
C LYS A 502 -31.71 20.08 14.08
N GLU A 503 -30.95 19.00 14.12
CA GLU A 503 -31.42 17.68 13.70
C GLU A 503 -32.48 17.12 14.65
N CYS A 504 -32.34 17.33 15.97
CA CYS A 504 -33.36 16.98 16.95
C CYS A 504 -34.66 17.77 16.72
N THR A 505 -34.53 19.07 16.45
CA THR A 505 -35.69 19.96 16.15
C THR A 505 -36.39 19.52 14.88
N ARG A 506 -35.64 19.16 13.83
CA ARG A 506 -36.19 18.63 12.57
C ARG A 506 -37.03 17.37 12.78
N ARG A 507 -36.66 16.55 13.77
CA ARG A 507 -37.37 15.31 14.14
C ARG A 507 -38.44 15.50 15.22
N GLY A 508 -38.69 16.72 15.66
CA GLY A 508 -39.68 17.03 16.65
C GLY A 508 -39.37 16.56 18.10
N VAL A 509 -38.06 16.33 18.38
CA VAL A 509 -37.59 15.85 19.69
C VAL A 509 -36.73 16.92 20.36
N LYS A 510 -36.92 17.14 21.65
CA LYS A 510 -36.04 18.05 22.39
C LYS A 510 -34.72 17.39 22.72
N MET A 511 -33.63 18.09 22.45
CA MET A 511 -32.26 17.61 22.70
C MET A 511 -32.06 17.23 24.18
N SER A 512 -32.64 18.00 25.14
CA SER A 512 -32.59 17.72 26.59
C SER A 512 -33.16 16.37 26.99
N ASP A 513 -34.17 15.89 26.25
CA ASP A 513 -34.85 14.64 26.55
C ASP A 513 -34.10 13.42 25.98
N LEU A 514 -33.33 13.65 24.92
CA LEU A 514 -32.61 12.64 24.20
C LEU A 514 -31.17 12.46 24.70
N VAL A 515 -30.47 13.54 25.03
CA VAL A 515 -29.07 13.55 25.46
C VAL A 515 -29.00 13.31 26.97
N LYS A 516 -29.13 12.04 27.33
CA LYS A 516 -28.92 11.57 28.71
C LYS A 516 -27.72 10.63 28.74
N PRO A 517 -26.95 10.60 29.86
CA PRO A 517 -25.79 9.70 29.97
C PRO A 517 -26.11 8.27 29.52
N GLU A 518 -27.25 7.79 29.93
CA GLU A 518 -27.75 6.46 29.65
C GLU A 518 -27.93 6.19 28.14
N ASN A 519 -28.26 7.19 27.34
CA ASN A 519 -28.50 7.04 25.89
C ASN A 519 -27.23 7.18 25.04
N TYR A 520 -26.24 7.97 25.51
CA TYR A 520 -25.01 8.17 24.74
C TYR A 520 -23.83 7.30 25.20
N GLU A 521 -23.89 6.68 26.39
CA GLU A 521 -22.83 5.78 26.87
C GLU A 521 -22.48 4.62 25.91
N PRO A 522 -23.45 3.97 25.23
CA PRO A 522 -23.16 2.96 24.22
C PRO A 522 -22.39 3.53 23.03
N LEU A 523 -22.65 4.78 22.65
CA LEU A 523 -21.91 5.48 21.58
C LEU A 523 -20.48 5.80 22.02
N LEU A 524 -20.27 6.24 23.28
CA LEU A 524 -18.93 6.48 23.82
C LEU A 524 -18.08 5.22 23.75
N ARG A 525 -18.61 4.09 24.21
CA ARG A 525 -17.91 2.78 24.19
C ARG A 525 -17.60 2.32 22.79
N LYS A 526 -18.56 2.46 21.86
CA LYS A 526 -18.39 2.01 20.46
C LYS A 526 -17.31 2.78 19.71
N TYR A 527 -17.16 4.07 19.95
CA TYR A 527 -16.25 4.95 19.23
C TYR A 527 -15.01 5.37 20.03
N GLY A 528 -14.89 4.92 21.29
CA GLY A 528 -13.77 5.26 22.16
C GLY A 528 -13.72 6.73 22.54
N PHE A 529 -14.88 7.39 22.68
CA PHE A 529 -15.00 8.75 23.17
C PHE A 529 -15.05 8.76 24.71
N LEU A 530 -14.57 9.86 25.30
CA LEU A 530 -14.53 10.01 26.75
C LEU A 530 -15.82 10.61 27.30
N ASP A 531 -16.42 11.55 26.59
CA ASP A 531 -17.59 12.30 27.01
C ASP A 531 -18.50 12.72 25.85
N TRP A 532 -19.64 13.36 26.17
CA TRP A 532 -20.57 13.89 25.17
C TRP A 532 -19.97 15.01 24.31
N GLU A 533 -19.03 15.77 24.84
CA GLU A 533 -18.38 16.86 24.13
C GLU A 533 -17.50 16.31 22.99
N ASP A 534 -16.89 15.14 23.18
CA ASP A 534 -16.15 14.45 22.11
C ASP A 534 -17.07 14.04 20.95
N ILE A 535 -18.31 13.60 21.23
CA ILE A 535 -19.33 13.32 20.18
C ILE A 535 -19.71 14.62 19.46
N CYS A 536 -19.98 15.70 20.21
CA CYS A 536 -20.27 17.00 19.61
C CYS A 536 -19.09 17.48 18.76
N GLY A 537 -17.87 17.41 19.28
CA GLY A 537 -16.66 17.73 18.51
C GLY A 537 -16.55 16.92 17.22
N ALA A 538 -16.83 15.60 17.27
CA ALA A 538 -16.82 14.72 16.10
C ALA A 538 -17.86 15.12 15.05
N VAL A 539 -19.02 15.57 15.46
CA VAL A 539 -20.05 16.10 14.55
C VAL A 539 -19.63 17.45 13.97
N GLY A 540 -19.05 18.34 14.80
CA GLY A 540 -18.66 19.68 14.39
C GLY A 540 -17.57 19.71 13.30
N TYR A 541 -16.56 18.84 13.39
CA TYR A 541 -15.54 18.74 12.34
C TYR A 541 -15.93 17.79 11.17
N GLY A 542 -17.18 17.26 11.16
CA GLY A 542 -17.69 16.41 10.08
C GLY A 542 -17.22 14.94 10.14
N GLY A 543 -16.62 14.50 11.24
CA GLY A 543 -16.19 13.10 11.43
C GLY A 543 -17.34 12.15 11.75
N MET A 544 -18.52 12.67 12.16
CA MET A 544 -19.73 11.90 12.45
C MET A 544 -20.97 12.69 11.99
N ALA A 545 -21.92 12.00 11.35
CA ALA A 545 -23.16 12.63 10.90
C ALA A 545 -24.12 12.83 12.09
N ALA A 546 -24.66 14.05 12.28
CA ALA A 546 -25.63 14.35 13.34
C ALA A 546 -26.89 13.46 13.26
N MET A 547 -27.35 13.18 12.03
CA MET A 547 -28.47 12.27 11.76
C MET A 547 -28.24 10.89 12.40
N TYR A 548 -27.03 10.35 12.28
CA TYR A 548 -26.66 9.05 12.87
C TYR A 548 -26.70 9.10 14.40
N VAL A 549 -26.11 10.18 15.00
CA VAL A 549 -26.08 10.35 16.45
C VAL A 549 -27.52 10.41 17.01
N VAL A 550 -28.38 11.26 16.43
CA VAL A 550 -29.77 11.42 16.87
C VAL A 550 -30.56 10.12 16.69
N THR A 551 -30.40 9.40 15.60
CA THR A 551 -31.06 8.10 15.37
C THR A 551 -30.66 7.11 16.47
N ARG A 552 -29.38 7.00 16.76
CA ARG A 552 -28.88 6.05 17.74
C ARG A 552 -29.35 6.36 19.16
N LEU A 553 -29.37 7.66 19.55
CA LEU A 553 -29.90 8.09 20.83
C LEU A 553 -31.41 7.77 20.98
N GLN A 554 -32.18 7.93 19.88
CA GLN A 554 -33.61 7.57 19.88
C GLN A 554 -33.84 6.05 20.01
N GLU A 555 -32.99 5.24 19.37
CA GLU A 555 -33.04 3.78 19.48
C GLU A 555 -32.77 3.32 20.92
N GLU A 556 -31.72 3.86 21.55
CA GLU A 556 -31.36 3.53 22.95
C GLU A 556 -32.45 3.99 23.95
N GLN A 557 -33.06 5.16 23.72
CA GLN A 557 -34.19 5.64 24.53
C GLN A 557 -35.39 4.70 24.40
N LYS A 558 -35.79 4.36 23.18
CA LYS A 558 -36.92 3.43 22.90
C LYS A 558 -36.71 2.03 23.47
N ALA A 559 -35.48 1.53 23.41
CA ALA A 559 -35.14 0.21 23.97
C ALA A 559 -35.33 0.14 25.50
N ARG A 560 -35.22 1.27 26.20
CA ARG A 560 -35.40 1.36 27.66
C ARG A 560 -36.81 1.71 28.10
N GLU A 561 -37.55 2.48 27.33
CA GLU A 561 -38.94 2.87 27.61
C GLU A 561 -39.94 1.74 27.38
N THR A 562 -39.54 0.60 26.81
CA THR A 562 -40.42 -0.55 26.60
C THR A 562 -40.27 -1.53 27.78
N PRO A 563 -41.10 -1.49 28.80
CA PRO A 563 -41.08 -2.46 29.90
C PRO A 563 -41.54 -3.83 29.35
N ALA A 564 -40.93 -4.90 29.84
CA ALA A 564 -41.20 -6.30 29.50
C ALA A 564 -42.65 -6.80 29.79
N GLN A 565 -43.60 -5.92 30.06
CA GLN A 565 -44.98 -6.30 30.47
C GLN A 565 -46.08 -6.03 29.43
N THR A 566 -45.77 -5.43 28.27
CA THR A 566 -46.81 -5.12 27.25
C THR A 566 -46.97 -6.19 26.14
N VAL A 567 -46.38 -7.36 26.33
CA VAL A 567 -46.44 -8.44 25.29
C VAL A 567 -47.79 -9.24 25.34
N LYS A 568 -48.66 -9.04 26.31
CA LYS A 568 -49.92 -9.85 26.42
C LYS A 568 -51.20 -9.19 25.89
N THR A 569 -51.22 -7.88 25.59
CA THR A 569 -52.50 -7.20 25.29
C THR A 569 -52.69 -6.79 23.81
N VAL A 570 -51.66 -6.93 22.95
CA VAL A 570 -51.73 -6.59 21.50
C VAL A 570 -51.99 -7.81 20.61
N LYS A 571 -52.01 -9.02 21.20
CA LYS A 571 -52.19 -10.26 20.44
C LYS A 571 -53.61 -10.49 19.89
N ASP A 572 -54.60 -9.71 20.33
CA ASP A 572 -56.01 -9.95 20.02
C ASP A 572 -56.66 -8.97 19.03
N MET A 573 -55.93 -8.01 18.42
CA MET A 573 -56.56 -6.99 17.58
C MET A 573 -56.04 -6.86 16.12
N ILE A 574 -55.10 -7.64 15.69
CA ILE A 574 -54.68 -7.63 14.24
C ILE A 574 -54.38 -9.06 13.81
N SER A 575 -55.03 -9.48 12.73
CA SER A 575 -54.86 -10.82 12.15
C SER A 575 -53.34 -11.10 11.91
N GLY A 576 -52.87 -12.20 12.49
CA GLY A 576 -51.44 -12.49 12.67
C GLY A 576 -50.56 -12.60 11.40
N GLU A 577 -51.16 -12.58 10.21
CA GLU A 577 -50.44 -12.69 8.94
C GLU A 577 -49.78 -11.38 8.48
N GLN A 578 -50.39 -10.23 8.75
CA GLN A 578 -49.81 -8.93 8.30
C GLN A 578 -48.64 -8.48 9.17
N LEU A 579 -48.66 -8.73 10.49
CA LEU A 579 -47.55 -8.40 11.41
C LEU A 579 -46.37 -9.35 11.26
N LEU A 580 -46.59 -10.59 10.87
CA LEU A 580 -45.51 -11.55 10.55
C LEU A 580 -44.76 -11.18 9.25
N ARG A 581 -45.49 -10.63 8.26
CA ARG A 581 -44.87 -10.15 6.99
C ARG A 581 -44.01 -8.89 7.19
N GLN A 582 -44.38 -7.95 8.04
CA GLN A 582 -43.60 -6.72 8.31
C GLN A 582 -42.32 -6.97 9.12
N ARG A 583 -42.26 -8.00 9.96
CA ARG A 583 -41.05 -8.36 10.75
C ARG A 583 -40.02 -9.17 9.98
N ARG A 584 -40.34 -9.63 8.76
CA ARG A 584 -39.50 -10.53 7.93
C ARG A 584 -38.80 -9.85 6.76
N ALA A 585 -38.92 -8.53 6.62
CA ALA A 585 -38.31 -7.81 5.50
C ALA A 585 -36.89 -7.32 5.87
N HIS A 586 -35.88 -8.01 5.38
CA HIS A 586 -34.51 -7.52 5.43
C HIS A 586 -34.20 -6.73 4.15
N HIS A 587 -33.92 -5.44 4.28
CA HIS A 587 -33.63 -4.54 3.14
C HIS A 587 -34.69 -4.52 2.02
N GLY A 588 -35.96 -4.62 2.35
CA GLY A 588 -37.06 -4.63 1.38
C GLY A 588 -37.30 -5.98 0.68
N ILE A 589 -36.75 -7.09 1.18
CA ILE A 589 -36.90 -8.45 0.65
C ILE A 589 -37.53 -9.37 1.69
N VAL A 590 -38.43 -10.22 1.27
CA VAL A 590 -39.04 -11.30 2.05
C VAL A 590 -38.56 -12.66 1.49
N MET A 591 -38.03 -13.52 2.34
CA MET A 591 -37.60 -14.87 1.95
C MET A 591 -38.74 -15.87 2.16
N THR A 592 -39.02 -16.71 1.13
CA THR A 592 -39.99 -17.76 1.21
C THR A 592 -39.33 -19.08 1.62
N GLY A 593 -39.70 -19.64 2.79
CA GLY A 593 -39.30 -20.98 3.18
C GLY A 593 -38.25 -21.17 4.28
N SER A 594 -37.78 -20.09 4.95
CA SER A 594 -36.85 -20.22 6.08
C SER A 594 -37.36 -19.42 7.28
N GLU A 595 -37.83 -20.12 8.32
CA GLU A 595 -38.58 -19.46 9.41
C GLU A 595 -37.74 -18.75 10.48
N ASP A 596 -36.41 -18.78 10.55
CA ASP A 596 -35.66 -18.22 11.67
C ASP A 596 -34.17 -17.92 11.42
N LEU A 597 -33.73 -17.58 10.22
CA LEU A 597 -32.34 -17.29 9.96
C LEU A 597 -32.16 -15.78 9.66
N ASP A 598 -31.47 -15.07 10.55
CA ASP A 598 -30.99 -13.69 10.33
C ASP A 598 -29.81 -13.73 9.33
N ILE A 599 -30.12 -13.96 8.04
CA ILE A 599 -29.12 -14.11 6.99
C ILE A 599 -28.89 -12.77 6.31
N PRO A 600 -27.65 -12.26 6.22
CA PRO A 600 -27.34 -11.02 5.50
C PRO A 600 -27.77 -11.11 4.04
N VAL A 601 -28.56 -10.12 3.57
CA VAL A 601 -29.02 -9.99 2.20
C VAL A 601 -28.20 -8.94 1.46
N ARG A 602 -27.79 -9.24 0.22
CA ARG A 602 -27.07 -8.30 -0.65
C ARG A 602 -27.63 -8.32 -2.06
N PHE A 603 -27.66 -7.17 -2.74
CA PHE A 603 -28.05 -7.10 -4.14
C PHE A 603 -26.87 -7.36 -5.07
N ALA A 604 -27.08 -8.17 -6.10
CA ALA A 604 -26.07 -8.55 -7.06
C ALA A 604 -25.68 -7.36 -7.95
N LYS A 605 -24.38 -7.09 -8.06
CA LYS A 605 -23.86 -6.04 -8.94
C LYS A 605 -24.00 -6.37 -10.43
N CYS A 606 -23.99 -7.65 -10.79
CA CYS A 606 -24.05 -8.10 -12.20
C CYS A 606 -25.39 -7.83 -12.88
N CYS A 607 -26.49 -7.69 -12.14
CA CYS A 607 -27.82 -7.45 -12.71
C CYS A 607 -28.59 -6.32 -12.04
N SER A 608 -28.08 -5.77 -10.91
CA SER A 608 -28.61 -4.62 -10.18
C SER A 608 -30.15 -4.63 -10.10
N PRO A 609 -30.77 -5.60 -9.37
CA PRO A 609 -32.21 -5.73 -9.30
C PRO A 609 -32.83 -4.53 -8.56
N VAL A 610 -33.99 -4.07 -9.03
CA VAL A 610 -34.76 -2.98 -8.43
C VAL A 610 -36.19 -3.43 -8.15
N PRO A 611 -36.93 -2.81 -7.22
CA PRO A 611 -38.32 -3.16 -6.94
C PRO A 611 -39.17 -3.19 -8.20
N GLY A 612 -39.90 -4.29 -8.41
CA GLY A 612 -40.66 -4.58 -9.62
C GLY A 612 -39.96 -5.51 -10.62
N ASP A 613 -38.65 -5.82 -10.43
CA ASP A 613 -38.01 -6.93 -11.15
C ASP A 613 -38.39 -8.29 -10.53
N GLU A 614 -38.51 -9.33 -11.31
CA GLU A 614 -38.57 -10.71 -10.81
C GLU A 614 -37.19 -11.09 -10.26
N ILE A 615 -37.14 -11.57 -8.99
CA ILE A 615 -35.90 -11.81 -8.28
C ILE A 615 -35.78 -13.23 -7.75
N VAL A 616 -34.53 -13.66 -7.57
CA VAL A 616 -34.18 -14.96 -6.97
C VAL A 616 -32.99 -14.74 -6.03
N GLY A 617 -33.06 -15.38 -4.85
CA GLY A 617 -31.94 -15.40 -3.91
C GLY A 617 -30.98 -16.54 -4.24
N TYR A 618 -29.68 -16.29 -4.14
CA TYR A 618 -28.64 -17.30 -4.31
C TYR A 618 -27.78 -17.37 -3.04
N ILE A 619 -27.71 -18.52 -2.40
CA ILE A 619 -26.94 -18.73 -1.17
C ILE A 619 -25.45 -18.80 -1.50
N THR A 620 -24.68 -17.84 -0.97
CA THR A 620 -23.23 -17.77 -1.15
C THR A 620 -22.52 -18.20 0.12
N ARG A 621 -21.56 -19.14 0.02
CA ARG A 621 -20.80 -19.66 1.17
C ARG A 621 -20.11 -18.52 1.93
N GLY A 622 -20.45 -18.34 3.20
CA GLY A 622 -19.86 -17.35 4.10
C GLY A 622 -20.28 -15.87 3.89
N ARG A 623 -21.23 -15.57 2.96
CA ARG A 623 -21.62 -14.18 2.62
C ARG A 623 -23.13 -13.92 2.66
N GLY A 624 -23.95 -14.88 3.06
CA GLY A 624 -25.40 -14.76 3.10
C GLY A 624 -26.06 -14.97 1.73
N VAL A 625 -27.24 -14.36 1.53
CA VAL A 625 -28.03 -14.48 0.30
C VAL A 625 -27.79 -13.30 -0.62
N THR A 626 -27.44 -13.56 -1.88
CA THR A 626 -27.30 -12.55 -2.91
C THR A 626 -28.53 -12.55 -3.79
N ILE A 627 -29.19 -11.41 -3.93
CA ILE A 627 -30.41 -11.24 -4.73
C ILE A 627 -30.04 -10.89 -6.15
N HIS A 628 -30.49 -11.71 -7.08
CA HIS A 628 -30.34 -11.52 -8.52
C HIS A 628 -31.70 -11.33 -9.19
N LYS A 629 -31.71 -10.81 -10.41
CA LYS A 629 -32.87 -10.95 -11.29
C LYS A 629 -33.03 -12.41 -11.69
N ALA A 630 -34.27 -12.88 -11.84
CA ALA A 630 -34.54 -14.24 -12.25
C ALA A 630 -33.89 -14.61 -13.61
N GLU A 631 -33.80 -13.64 -14.51
CA GLU A 631 -33.20 -13.77 -15.85
C GLU A 631 -31.67 -13.62 -15.88
N CYS A 632 -30.99 -13.47 -14.73
CA CYS A 632 -29.56 -13.23 -14.70
C CYS A 632 -28.76 -14.48 -15.11
N ALA A 633 -27.90 -14.34 -16.14
CA ALA A 633 -27.07 -15.44 -16.65
C ALA A 633 -26.20 -16.12 -15.57
N ASN A 634 -25.75 -15.35 -14.55
CA ASN A 634 -24.94 -15.88 -13.45
C ASN A 634 -25.72 -16.80 -12.49
N VAL A 635 -27.06 -16.77 -12.52
CA VAL A 635 -27.91 -17.62 -11.70
C VAL A 635 -28.62 -18.67 -12.54
N ALA A 636 -28.87 -18.41 -13.83
CA ALA A 636 -29.47 -19.38 -14.75
C ALA A 636 -28.62 -20.66 -14.90
N SER A 637 -27.28 -20.53 -14.82
CA SER A 637 -26.31 -21.64 -14.88
C SER A 637 -25.89 -22.19 -13.51
N GLY A 638 -26.46 -21.70 -12.39
CA GLY A 638 -26.08 -22.09 -11.02
C GLY A 638 -26.80 -23.37 -10.55
N GLU A 639 -26.23 -24.03 -9.53
CA GLU A 639 -26.81 -25.21 -8.87
C GLU A 639 -28.18 -24.86 -8.26
N ASP A 640 -29.24 -25.59 -8.64
CA ASP A 640 -30.61 -25.32 -8.18
C ASP A 640 -30.78 -25.47 -6.66
N GLU A 641 -29.95 -26.27 -6.02
CA GLU A 641 -29.97 -26.49 -4.57
C GLU A 641 -29.57 -25.22 -3.75
N ARG A 642 -28.99 -24.21 -4.40
CA ARG A 642 -28.59 -22.95 -3.75
C ARG A 642 -29.55 -21.80 -4.04
N LYS A 643 -30.59 -22.04 -4.82
CA LYS A 643 -31.60 -21.02 -5.12
C LYS A 643 -32.64 -20.99 -4.01
N ILE A 644 -32.98 -19.81 -3.55
CA ILE A 644 -34.03 -19.56 -2.56
C ILE A 644 -35.08 -18.62 -3.13
N GLY A 645 -36.35 -18.90 -2.86
CA GLY A 645 -37.43 -18.00 -3.25
C GLY A 645 -37.38 -16.71 -2.43
N VAL A 646 -37.43 -15.58 -3.11
CA VAL A 646 -37.44 -14.25 -2.50
C VAL A 646 -38.43 -13.35 -3.22
N GLU A 647 -39.07 -12.45 -2.49
CA GLU A 647 -40.04 -11.51 -3.00
C GLU A 647 -39.77 -10.12 -2.46
N TRP A 648 -40.11 -9.06 -3.22
CA TRP A 648 -40.05 -7.69 -2.73
C TRP A 648 -41.10 -7.46 -1.64
N ALA A 649 -40.73 -6.75 -0.58
CA ALA A 649 -41.68 -6.31 0.43
C ALA A 649 -42.63 -5.25 -0.15
N ILE A 650 -43.89 -5.26 0.29
CA ILE A 650 -44.95 -4.38 -0.22
C ILE A 650 -44.65 -2.89 -0.03
N GLU A 651 -43.82 -2.53 0.95
CA GLU A 651 -43.34 -1.16 1.21
C GLU A 651 -41.81 -1.19 1.28
N SER A 652 -41.14 -1.19 0.12
CA SER A 652 -39.69 -1.00 0.08
C SER A 652 -39.38 0.50 0.01
N GLU A 653 -39.28 1.17 1.17
CA GLU A 653 -38.76 2.53 1.26
C GLU A 653 -37.23 2.49 1.09
N GLY A 654 -36.73 2.92 -0.07
CA GLY A 654 -35.30 3.04 -0.34
C GLY A 654 -34.98 3.36 -1.78
N THR A 655 -33.80 3.92 -2.02
CA THR A 655 -33.26 4.10 -3.37
C THR A 655 -32.36 2.94 -3.76
N PHE A 656 -32.52 2.43 -4.96
CA PHE A 656 -31.78 1.30 -5.51
C PHE A 656 -30.92 1.76 -6.68
N SER A 657 -29.67 1.28 -6.70
CA SER A 657 -28.70 1.69 -7.71
C SER A 657 -28.84 0.82 -8.95
N ALA A 658 -29.11 1.42 -10.10
CA ALA A 658 -29.24 0.73 -11.38
C ALA A 658 -28.35 1.37 -12.45
N ALA A 659 -27.73 0.55 -13.30
CA ALA A 659 -26.85 1.02 -14.37
C ALA A 659 -27.57 0.98 -15.72
N ILE A 660 -27.44 2.07 -16.49
CA ILE A 660 -27.91 2.16 -17.89
C ILE A 660 -26.74 2.50 -18.82
N THR A 661 -26.79 1.97 -20.03
CA THR A 661 -25.88 2.35 -21.10
C THR A 661 -26.67 3.10 -22.19
N ILE A 662 -26.16 4.24 -22.60
CA ILE A 662 -26.72 5.09 -23.63
C ILE A 662 -25.72 5.15 -24.77
N LEU A 663 -26.18 4.87 -25.98
CA LEU A 663 -25.45 5.09 -27.23
C LEU A 663 -26.01 6.35 -27.92
N ALA A 664 -25.20 7.37 -28.09
CA ALA A 664 -25.64 8.63 -28.67
C ALA A 664 -24.58 9.20 -29.62
N TYR A 665 -25.03 10.07 -30.56
CA TYR A 665 -24.12 10.81 -31.39
C TYR A 665 -23.34 11.85 -30.58
N ASP A 666 -22.02 11.88 -30.78
CA ASP A 666 -21.15 12.81 -30.07
C ASP A 666 -21.30 14.23 -30.55
N ARG A 667 -21.79 15.12 -29.68
CA ARG A 667 -22.01 16.56 -29.95
C ARG A 667 -21.89 17.39 -28.67
N VAL A 668 -21.72 18.69 -28.91
CA VAL A 668 -21.65 19.67 -27.81
C VAL A 668 -22.95 19.64 -27.00
N ASN A 669 -22.83 19.68 -25.68
CA ASN A 669 -23.91 19.68 -24.67
C ASN A 669 -24.77 18.40 -24.56
N MET A 670 -24.40 17.29 -25.21
CA MET A 670 -25.15 16.04 -25.16
C MET A 670 -25.32 15.52 -23.70
N LEU A 671 -24.26 15.54 -22.89
CA LEU A 671 -24.35 15.12 -21.50
C LEU A 671 -25.27 16.00 -20.66
N GLY A 672 -25.26 17.32 -20.90
CA GLY A 672 -26.14 18.27 -20.22
C GLY A 672 -27.61 17.97 -20.47
N GLU A 673 -27.99 17.69 -21.74
CA GLU A 673 -29.35 17.34 -22.09
C GLU A 673 -29.81 16.01 -21.50
N ILE A 674 -28.93 14.97 -21.53
CA ILE A 674 -29.20 13.66 -20.89
C ILE A 674 -29.42 13.85 -19.38
N ALA A 675 -28.57 14.63 -18.73
CA ALA A 675 -28.69 14.89 -17.29
C ALA A 675 -29.97 15.66 -16.94
N THR A 676 -30.37 16.62 -17.80
CA THR A 676 -31.63 17.35 -17.64
C THR A 676 -32.83 16.43 -17.76
N ILE A 677 -32.90 15.56 -18.76
CA ILE A 677 -33.99 14.61 -18.94
C ILE A 677 -34.12 13.65 -17.75
N ILE A 678 -33.00 13.18 -17.23
CA ILE A 678 -32.98 12.27 -16.02
C ILE A 678 -33.49 13.06 -14.82
N GLY A 679 -33.04 14.29 -14.60
CA GLY A 679 -33.46 15.16 -13.51
C GLY A 679 -34.95 15.55 -13.59
N GLU A 680 -35.50 15.82 -14.77
CA GLU A 680 -36.92 16.11 -15.00
C GLU A 680 -37.83 14.91 -14.64
N ASN A 681 -37.28 13.67 -14.71
CA ASN A 681 -37.99 12.49 -14.28
C ASN A 681 -37.78 12.15 -12.77
N GLY A 682 -37.17 13.07 -12.02
CA GLY A 682 -36.98 12.94 -10.57
C GLY A 682 -35.90 11.98 -10.14
N VAL A 683 -35.03 11.53 -11.06
CA VAL A 683 -34.00 10.51 -10.81
C VAL A 683 -32.62 11.16 -10.63
N SER A 684 -31.88 10.71 -9.63
CA SER A 684 -30.53 11.19 -9.36
C SER A 684 -29.47 10.36 -10.07
N ILE A 685 -28.46 11.04 -10.63
CA ILE A 685 -27.29 10.38 -11.23
C ILE A 685 -26.20 10.24 -10.16
N ARG A 686 -25.85 9.01 -9.80
CA ARG A 686 -24.79 8.70 -8.83
C ARG A 686 -23.40 8.71 -9.46
N ALA A 687 -23.28 8.17 -10.66
CA ALA A 687 -22.02 8.10 -11.39
C ALA A 687 -22.26 8.18 -12.90
N ALA A 688 -21.32 8.78 -13.63
CA ALA A 688 -21.33 8.87 -15.08
C ALA A 688 -19.93 8.57 -15.63
N SER A 689 -19.85 7.75 -16.67
CA SER A 689 -18.62 7.55 -17.44
C SER A 689 -18.94 7.64 -18.93
N ILE A 690 -18.09 8.34 -19.68
CA ILE A 690 -18.28 8.60 -21.11
C ILE A 690 -17.07 8.08 -21.85
N GLN A 691 -17.31 7.32 -22.90
CA GLN A 691 -16.30 6.80 -23.79
C GLN A 691 -16.64 7.18 -25.23
N ALA A 692 -15.93 8.18 -25.76
CA ALA A 692 -16.10 8.60 -27.15
C ALA A 692 -15.26 7.73 -28.09
N SER A 693 -15.85 7.27 -29.18
CA SER A 693 -15.13 6.56 -30.22
C SER A 693 -14.67 7.55 -31.30
N GLY A 694 -13.37 7.80 -31.40
CA GLY A 694 -12.79 8.75 -32.37
C GLY A 694 -13.01 8.39 -33.84
N LYS A 695 -13.54 7.20 -34.17
CA LYS A 695 -13.80 6.74 -35.54
C LYS A 695 -15.26 6.80 -35.98
N THR A 696 -16.24 6.75 -35.07
CA THR A 696 -17.66 6.57 -35.43
C THR A 696 -18.55 7.73 -35.06
N ARG A 697 -18.06 8.79 -34.42
CA ARG A 697 -18.86 9.89 -33.85
C ARG A 697 -19.98 9.40 -32.91
N ILE A 698 -19.85 8.22 -32.34
CA ILE A 698 -20.79 7.66 -31.36
C ILE A 698 -20.11 7.63 -30.01
N SER A 699 -20.77 8.17 -29.01
CA SER A 699 -20.32 8.10 -27.62
C SER A 699 -21.14 7.08 -26.84
N THR A 700 -20.48 6.27 -26.05
CA THR A 700 -21.09 5.34 -25.09
C THR A 700 -21.06 5.98 -23.71
N LEU A 701 -22.23 6.25 -23.14
CA LEU A 701 -22.37 6.77 -21.80
C LEU A 701 -22.87 5.65 -20.88
N ARG A 702 -22.19 5.41 -19.77
CA ARG A 702 -22.66 4.51 -18.71
C ARG A 702 -23.02 5.37 -17.51
N LEU A 703 -24.27 5.32 -17.12
CA LEU A 703 -24.78 6.08 -15.99
C LEU A 703 -25.27 5.12 -14.91
N THR A 704 -24.98 5.43 -13.66
CA THR A 704 -25.56 4.76 -12.50
C THR A 704 -26.61 5.70 -11.90
N LEU A 705 -27.83 5.24 -11.83
CA LEU A 705 -29.00 6.00 -11.38
C LEU A 705 -29.47 5.48 -10.02
N ASP A 706 -30.01 6.37 -9.19
CA ASP A 706 -30.71 6.03 -7.96
C ASP A 706 -32.20 6.07 -8.21
N VAL A 707 -32.85 4.91 -8.25
CA VAL A 707 -34.26 4.73 -8.58
C VAL A 707 -35.01 4.03 -7.45
N HIS A 708 -36.33 4.26 -7.34
CA HIS A 708 -37.18 3.63 -6.34
C HIS A 708 -37.88 2.38 -6.88
N SER A 709 -38.11 2.31 -8.20
CA SER A 709 -38.81 1.19 -8.83
C SER A 709 -38.40 0.98 -10.29
N ARG A 710 -38.77 -0.17 -10.83
CA ARG A 710 -38.61 -0.49 -12.25
C ARG A 710 -39.37 0.51 -13.14
N GLU A 711 -40.58 0.90 -12.74
CA GLU A 711 -41.39 1.85 -13.51
C GLU A 711 -40.74 3.23 -13.65
N GLU A 712 -40.07 3.69 -12.61
CA GLU A 712 -39.32 4.95 -12.63
C GLU A 712 -38.15 4.86 -13.61
N MET A 713 -37.42 3.76 -13.62
CA MET A 713 -36.34 3.55 -14.56
C MET A 713 -36.81 3.40 -15.98
N ASP A 714 -37.93 2.70 -16.23
CA ASP A 714 -38.50 2.51 -17.57
C ASP A 714 -38.98 3.85 -18.15
N ARG A 715 -39.52 4.76 -17.33
CA ARG A 715 -39.86 6.13 -17.73
C ARG A 715 -38.65 6.89 -18.21
N VAL A 716 -37.54 6.84 -17.47
CA VAL A 716 -36.27 7.51 -17.87
C VAL A 716 -35.76 6.93 -19.20
N ILE A 717 -35.73 5.59 -19.33
CA ILE A 717 -35.26 4.95 -20.56
C ILE A 717 -36.14 5.39 -21.76
N GLN A 718 -37.46 5.43 -21.59
CA GLN A 718 -38.38 5.89 -22.69
C GLN A 718 -38.17 7.37 -22.99
N ALA A 719 -38.02 8.21 -21.98
CA ALA A 719 -37.78 9.66 -22.21
C ALA A 719 -36.48 9.90 -22.98
N LEU A 720 -35.44 9.12 -22.70
CA LEU A 720 -34.16 9.18 -23.41
C LEU A 720 -34.29 8.63 -24.84
N ARG A 721 -34.96 7.50 -25.05
CA ARG A 721 -35.18 6.91 -26.39
C ARG A 721 -35.97 7.80 -27.36
N ASN A 722 -36.81 8.69 -26.85
CA ASN A 722 -37.57 9.62 -27.64
C ASN A 722 -36.74 10.78 -28.26
N LYS A 723 -35.45 10.85 -27.99
CA LYS A 723 -34.54 11.85 -28.57
C LYS A 723 -33.88 11.32 -29.83
N SER A 724 -33.87 12.11 -30.89
CA SER A 724 -33.36 11.75 -32.23
C SER A 724 -31.87 11.44 -32.25
N ASP A 725 -31.11 11.99 -31.29
CA ASP A 725 -29.67 11.87 -31.24
C ASP A 725 -29.20 10.70 -30.35
N ILE A 726 -30.12 10.01 -29.72
CA ILE A 726 -29.87 8.80 -28.92
C ILE A 726 -30.20 7.58 -29.79
N LEU A 727 -29.19 6.75 -30.02
CA LEU A 727 -29.29 5.56 -30.86
C LEU A 727 -29.94 4.39 -30.12
N ASP A 728 -29.54 4.20 -28.86
CA ASP A 728 -30.12 3.16 -28.01
C ASP A 728 -29.86 3.46 -26.52
N VAL A 729 -30.79 2.95 -25.67
CA VAL A 729 -30.69 3.02 -24.21
C VAL A 729 -31.12 1.65 -23.64
N TYR A 730 -30.25 1.04 -22.86
CA TYR A 730 -30.58 -0.25 -22.23
C TYR A 730 -29.95 -0.36 -20.82
N ARG A 731 -30.56 -1.23 -19.98
CA ARG A 731 -29.97 -1.56 -18.67
C ARG A 731 -28.70 -2.36 -18.88
N THR A 732 -27.65 -1.94 -18.21
CA THR A 732 -26.36 -2.63 -18.28
C THR A 732 -26.41 -3.86 -17.36
N THR A 733 -26.21 -5.05 -17.92
CA THR A 733 -25.83 -6.25 -17.20
C THR A 733 -24.30 -6.36 -17.29
N THR A 734 -23.61 -6.28 -16.16
CA THR A 734 -22.12 -6.41 -16.10
C THR A 734 -21.70 -7.85 -16.06
#